data_d1d61366fac23ac6307a10aa5f2d3484
#
_entry.id   d1d61366fac23ac6307a10aa5f2d3484
#
_cell.length_a   1.000
_cell.length_b   1.000
_cell.length_c   1.000
_cell.angle_alpha   90.00
_cell.angle_beta   90.00
_cell.angle_gamma   90.00
#
_symmetry.space_group_name_H-M   'P 1'
#
loop_
_entity.id
_entity.type
_entity.pdbx_description
1 polymer ?
#
loop_
_entity_poly.entity_id
_entity_poly.type
_entity_poly.pdbx_seq_one_letter_code
_entity_poly.pdbx_strand_id
1 'polypeptide(L)'
;TFHLEYDGYPVFSPDGNWIAFGSKRYGHFDIFIIPSEGGIPRRLTWHSGHDIPFGWSPDGKKIAFGARRNRPAYEILTVDVGTLKTEVICEDYASLRYPRWSSDGKMMIYSRYGMPWYRPRYRGSAAAQVWTYNIENKKRSKLLGDARQYLFSQFMPSGEKILLVTTGQPTPTLASIEEKPVKFSDNSQRASNLWSADLDGNLKQITHFKTDSVRYPSIASKTGDIAFEHGDGIWLLPNKSKIPQKIPFIVNTDAKRNAQEHVRATSGVTEAEPSPNGKTILFGLQGDIWSIKAIKAKGVNKELDELAIQHTTWAGDDSDFSWSKDGEKFYFTSDREGNTRIYEYDLAKQSQKPLWNREENIVRLRVSPDGKHLFFWVAGPEGGLYRLTLVDQKVKRILKLPGIHLRGRGGIDYEWSPDEKWIAYTTRTGSSSYNIWIIPAEGGEAKNITQLSALHSQPTWSTDGKYLYFQSDRSGEGLYRVALQRDKFRSTDVDQRFVKPSKKPEVKIEFDAISERIQKISSTNPSSDLTMTSDGRLFFLSGGNVYRSTHDGKEVKKINDGGGRVALRILANGRGATFMKSGKMHLMKLDSGSETPVTFTANVIKNTLAKRTAAFYQFWKTYNHRFYDSNFHGRDWVALRKKYLERLPSVDTNDEFAALLQMMVGELDSSHSELSPASSNISHRSTPHLGFTIDYSHKGLGLKVKHIPNRAPGSFEKTKLKSGEFVVAI
;
A
#
# COMPACT_ATOMS: atom_id res chain seq x y z
N THR A 1 -13.95 -12.15 -25.69
CA THR A 1 -12.64 -11.57 -26.04
C THR A 1 -11.52 -12.47 -25.52
N PHE A 2 -10.31 -12.38 -26.12
CA PHE A 2 -9.12 -13.15 -25.72
C PHE A 2 -7.93 -12.23 -25.47
N HIS A 3 -8.18 -10.97 -25.09
CA HIS A 3 -7.11 -10.03 -24.82
C HIS A 3 -6.46 -10.32 -23.47
N LEU A 4 -5.13 -10.09 -23.34
CA LEU A 4 -4.39 -10.33 -22.10
C LEU A 4 -4.75 -9.33 -20.99
N GLU A 5 -5.16 -8.11 -21.37
CA GLU A 5 -5.62 -7.11 -20.44
C GLU A 5 -7.09 -7.31 -20.08
N TYR A 6 -7.49 -6.77 -18.93
CA TYR A 6 -8.83 -6.95 -18.38
C TYR A 6 -9.93 -6.37 -19.29
N ASP A 7 -10.89 -7.20 -19.65
CA ASP A 7 -12.18 -6.84 -20.26
C ASP A 7 -13.32 -7.08 -19.26
N GLY A 8 -14.22 -6.12 -19.09
CA GLY A 8 -15.30 -6.24 -18.11
C GLY A 8 -16.48 -5.29 -18.36
N TYR A 9 -17.43 -5.30 -17.45
CA TYR A 9 -18.66 -4.48 -17.50
C TYR A 9 -19.49 -4.69 -18.78
N PRO A 10 -19.79 -5.93 -19.19
CA PRO A 10 -20.53 -6.18 -20.42
C PRO A 10 -21.99 -5.74 -20.30
N VAL A 11 -22.52 -5.13 -21.37
CA VAL A 11 -23.91 -4.71 -21.47
C VAL A 11 -24.43 -5.01 -22.87
N PHE A 12 -25.46 -5.82 -22.98
CA PHE A 12 -26.14 -6.09 -24.27
C PHE A 12 -26.87 -4.85 -24.80
N SER A 13 -26.84 -4.69 -26.13
CA SER A 13 -27.73 -3.75 -26.84
C SER A 13 -29.19 -4.18 -26.70
N PRO A 14 -30.15 -3.26 -26.86
CA PRO A 14 -31.60 -3.58 -26.75
C PRO A 14 -32.09 -4.65 -27.72
N ASP A 15 -31.48 -4.74 -28.89
CA ASP A 15 -31.77 -5.75 -29.93
C ASP A 15 -31.06 -7.09 -29.66
N GLY A 16 -30.07 -7.11 -28.76
CA GLY A 16 -29.26 -8.29 -28.42
C GLY A 16 -28.11 -8.58 -29.38
N ASN A 17 -27.90 -7.76 -30.42
CA ASN A 17 -26.89 -8.03 -31.45
C ASN A 17 -25.47 -7.58 -31.08
N TRP A 18 -25.33 -6.70 -30.09
CA TRP A 18 -24.06 -6.14 -29.66
C TRP A 18 -23.87 -6.25 -28.16
N ILE A 19 -22.60 -6.35 -27.74
CA ILE A 19 -22.18 -6.22 -26.36
C ILE A 19 -21.23 -5.02 -26.26
N ALA A 20 -21.60 -4.02 -25.45
CA ALA A 20 -20.66 -2.97 -25.02
C ALA A 20 -19.89 -3.46 -23.79
N PHE A 21 -18.60 -3.17 -23.72
CA PHE A 21 -17.76 -3.54 -22.59
C PHE A 21 -16.60 -2.55 -22.38
N GLY A 22 -16.07 -2.51 -21.18
CA GLY A 22 -14.86 -1.77 -20.87
C GLY A 22 -13.62 -2.63 -21.04
N SER A 23 -12.57 -2.10 -21.67
CA SER A 23 -11.31 -2.82 -21.88
C SER A 23 -10.11 -1.97 -21.50
N LYS A 24 -9.13 -2.58 -20.82
CA LYS A 24 -7.85 -1.96 -20.48
C LYS A 24 -6.75 -2.18 -21.51
N ARG A 25 -7.04 -2.68 -22.70
CA ARG A 25 -6.04 -3.03 -23.74
C ARG A 25 -5.14 -1.88 -24.19
N TYR A 26 -5.50 -0.64 -23.85
CA TYR A 26 -4.69 0.56 -24.07
C TYR A 26 -4.28 1.26 -22.77
N GLY A 27 -4.25 0.52 -21.64
CA GLY A 27 -3.73 0.99 -20.35
C GLY A 27 -4.78 1.47 -19.35
N HIS A 28 -5.92 1.96 -19.81
CA HIS A 28 -7.07 2.38 -19.01
C HIS A 28 -8.38 1.87 -19.65
N PHE A 29 -9.47 1.93 -18.92
CA PHE A 29 -10.74 1.50 -19.50
C PHE A 29 -11.21 2.47 -20.58
N ASP A 30 -11.38 1.93 -21.79
CA ASP A 30 -12.17 2.53 -22.87
C ASP A 30 -13.39 1.66 -23.17
N ILE A 31 -14.38 2.25 -23.81
CA ILE A 31 -15.58 1.55 -24.24
C ILE A 31 -15.35 0.90 -25.59
N PHE A 32 -15.67 -0.37 -25.66
CA PHE A 32 -15.68 -1.17 -26.89
C PHE A 32 -17.06 -1.77 -27.11
N ILE A 33 -17.36 -2.09 -28.36
CA ILE A 33 -18.49 -2.94 -28.73
C ILE A 33 -18.00 -4.12 -29.57
N ILE A 34 -18.68 -5.26 -29.41
CA ILE A 34 -18.42 -6.49 -30.17
C ILE A 34 -19.80 -7.10 -30.56
N PRO A 35 -19.95 -7.74 -31.73
CA PRO A 35 -21.14 -8.53 -32.02
C PRO A 35 -21.36 -9.61 -30.95
N SER A 36 -22.62 -9.89 -30.59
CA SER A 36 -22.92 -10.90 -29.56
C SER A 36 -22.44 -12.30 -29.93
N GLU A 37 -22.39 -12.61 -31.22
CA GLU A 37 -21.86 -13.87 -31.74
C GLU A 37 -20.32 -13.91 -31.82
N GLY A 38 -19.64 -12.85 -31.37
CA GLY A 38 -18.17 -12.72 -31.43
C GLY A 38 -17.70 -11.93 -32.64
N GLY A 39 -16.38 -11.74 -32.72
CA GLY A 39 -15.77 -10.95 -33.82
C GLY A 39 -14.71 -9.99 -33.31
N ILE A 40 -14.44 -8.95 -34.08
CA ILE A 40 -13.41 -7.94 -33.77
C ILE A 40 -14.04 -6.80 -32.98
N PRO A 41 -13.54 -6.50 -31.76
CA PRO A 41 -14.02 -5.38 -30.98
C PRO A 41 -13.74 -4.03 -31.64
N ARG A 42 -14.73 -3.13 -31.65
CA ARG A 42 -14.60 -1.74 -32.11
C ARG A 42 -14.55 -0.78 -30.92
N ARG A 43 -13.49 0.04 -30.83
CA ARG A 43 -13.32 1.07 -29.80
C ARG A 43 -14.24 2.26 -30.06
N LEU A 44 -14.84 2.81 -29.00
CA LEU A 44 -15.76 3.96 -29.07
C LEU A 44 -15.24 5.18 -28.33
N THR A 45 -14.32 5.02 -27.36
CA THR A 45 -13.76 6.15 -26.58
C THR A 45 -12.25 6.08 -26.50
N TRP A 46 -11.58 7.25 -26.31
CA TRP A 46 -10.11 7.41 -26.32
C TRP A 46 -9.61 8.38 -25.24
N HIS A 47 -10.31 8.56 -24.15
CA HIS A 47 -9.89 9.49 -23.09
C HIS A 47 -8.88 8.82 -22.16
N SER A 48 -7.94 9.63 -21.57
CA SER A 48 -6.94 9.14 -20.59
C SER A 48 -7.53 8.72 -19.24
N GLY A 49 -8.78 9.07 -18.93
CA GLY A 49 -9.52 8.58 -17.78
C GLY A 49 -10.20 7.26 -18.07
N HIS A 50 -10.65 6.57 -17.02
CA HIS A 50 -11.43 5.35 -17.16
C HIS A 50 -12.85 5.67 -17.61
N ASP A 51 -13.28 5.07 -18.72
CA ASP A 51 -14.64 5.07 -19.23
C ASP A 51 -15.27 3.70 -19.01
N ILE A 52 -16.31 3.61 -18.20
CA ILE A 52 -16.94 2.34 -17.81
C ILE A 52 -18.38 2.32 -18.31
N PRO A 53 -18.75 1.43 -19.26
CA PRO A 53 -20.09 1.36 -19.79
C PRO A 53 -21.07 0.75 -18.78
N PHE A 54 -22.31 1.26 -18.78
CA PHE A 54 -23.35 0.76 -17.90
C PHE A 54 -24.68 0.45 -18.60
N GLY A 55 -25.04 1.12 -19.68
CA GLY A 55 -26.32 0.87 -20.35
C GLY A 55 -26.42 1.45 -21.75
N TRP A 56 -27.21 0.82 -22.61
CA TRP A 56 -27.58 1.34 -23.91
C TRP A 56 -28.87 2.18 -23.82
N SER A 57 -28.98 3.19 -24.66
CA SER A 57 -30.27 3.84 -24.88
C SER A 57 -31.27 2.87 -25.53
N PRO A 58 -32.57 3.00 -25.29
CA PRO A 58 -33.60 2.08 -25.85
C PRO A 58 -33.57 1.97 -27.38
N ASP A 59 -33.14 3.03 -28.08
CA ASP A 59 -33.00 3.06 -29.55
C ASP A 59 -31.66 2.45 -30.03
N GLY A 60 -30.80 1.97 -29.14
CA GLY A 60 -29.51 1.37 -29.46
C GLY A 60 -28.45 2.32 -30.00
N LYS A 61 -28.67 3.64 -30.01
CA LYS A 61 -27.75 4.60 -30.61
C LYS A 61 -26.71 5.13 -29.67
N LYS A 62 -26.96 5.13 -28.35
CA LYS A 62 -26.05 5.69 -27.35
C LYS A 62 -25.72 4.68 -26.24
N ILE A 63 -24.52 4.78 -25.68
CA ILE A 63 -24.11 4.04 -24.50
C ILE A 63 -23.86 5.03 -23.37
N ALA A 64 -24.52 4.83 -22.21
CA ALA A 64 -24.24 5.58 -20.99
C ALA A 64 -23.06 4.97 -20.25
N PHE A 65 -22.17 5.82 -19.77
CA PHE A 65 -20.99 5.41 -19.06
C PHE A 65 -20.62 6.37 -17.91
N GLY A 66 -19.87 5.85 -16.98
CA GLY A 66 -19.25 6.64 -15.92
C GLY A 66 -17.80 6.95 -16.25
N ALA A 67 -17.37 8.19 -16.08
CA ALA A 67 -16.00 8.58 -16.31
C ALA A 67 -15.53 9.69 -15.34
N ARG A 68 -14.21 9.82 -15.17
CA ARG A 68 -13.55 10.94 -14.49
C ARG A 68 -12.77 11.73 -15.52
N ARG A 69 -13.45 12.58 -16.25
CA ARG A 69 -12.82 13.35 -17.34
C ARG A 69 -12.52 14.79 -16.94
N ASN A 70 -13.49 15.46 -16.34
CA ASN A 70 -13.37 16.88 -15.98
C ASN A 70 -13.25 17.11 -14.47
N ARG A 71 -13.54 16.07 -13.66
CA ARG A 71 -13.62 16.16 -12.20
C ARG A 71 -13.01 14.93 -11.54
N PRO A 72 -12.61 15.02 -10.26
CA PRO A 72 -12.18 13.84 -9.48
C PRO A 72 -13.29 12.82 -9.24
N ALA A 73 -14.58 13.27 -9.23
CA ALA A 73 -15.75 12.40 -9.09
C ALA A 73 -16.19 11.82 -10.45
N TYR A 74 -16.82 10.66 -10.45
CA TYR A 74 -17.42 10.10 -11.65
C TYR A 74 -18.61 10.92 -12.11
N GLU A 75 -18.63 11.25 -13.39
CA GLU A 75 -19.70 11.92 -14.12
C GLU A 75 -20.44 10.88 -14.95
N ILE A 76 -21.69 11.16 -15.36
CA ILE A 76 -22.43 10.36 -16.33
C ILE A 76 -22.31 11.01 -17.70
N LEU A 77 -21.78 10.24 -18.65
CA LEU A 77 -21.65 10.63 -20.05
C LEU A 77 -22.38 9.62 -20.93
N THR A 78 -22.58 10.01 -22.18
CA THR A 78 -22.99 9.11 -23.26
C THR A 78 -22.01 9.19 -24.42
N VAL A 79 -21.86 8.08 -25.14
CA VAL A 79 -21.19 8.04 -26.44
C VAL A 79 -22.17 7.57 -27.50
N ASP A 80 -22.28 8.29 -28.61
CA ASP A 80 -23.04 7.90 -29.79
C ASP A 80 -22.24 6.85 -30.57
N VAL A 81 -22.88 5.70 -30.84
CA VAL A 81 -22.19 4.55 -31.45
C VAL A 81 -21.81 4.79 -32.90
N GLY A 82 -22.59 5.61 -33.62
CA GLY A 82 -22.36 5.96 -35.03
C GLY A 82 -21.33 7.06 -35.21
N THR A 83 -21.51 8.17 -34.48
CA THR A 83 -20.69 9.38 -34.64
C THR A 83 -19.52 9.43 -33.70
N LEU A 84 -19.43 8.56 -32.68
CA LEU A 84 -18.41 8.49 -31.60
C LEU A 84 -18.40 9.75 -30.71
N LYS A 85 -19.41 10.60 -30.83
CA LYS A 85 -19.54 11.82 -30.07
C LYS A 85 -19.88 11.51 -28.61
N THR A 86 -19.16 12.13 -27.67
CA THR A 86 -19.46 12.03 -26.23
C THR A 86 -20.17 13.29 -25.73
N GLU A 87 -21.13 13.11 -24.82
CA GLU A 87 -21.88 14.19 -24.18
C GLU A 87 -21.94 13.95 -22.67
N VAL A 88 -21.77 15.02 -21.87
CA VAL A 88 -22.01 14.98 -20.42
C VAL A 88 -23.52 15.09 -20.19
N ILE A 89 -24.07 14.11 -19.52
CA ILE A 89 -25.51 14.08 -19.17
C ILE A 89 -25.74 14.66 -17.78
N CYS A 90 -24.94 14.21 -16.81
CA CYS A 90 -25.12 14.61 -15.43
C CYS A 90 -23.78 14.64 -14.70
N GLU A 91 -23.54 15.72 -13.94
CA GLU A 91 -22.37 15.89 -13.08
C GLU A 91 -22.78 16.30 -11.67
N ASP A 92 -21.98 15.91 -10.67
CA ASP A 92 -22.19 16.24 -9.25
C ASP A 92 -20.82 16.30 -8.56
N TYR A 93 -20.73 16.90 -7.37
CA TYR A 93 -19.51 16.79 -6.56
C TYR A 93 -19.32 15.35 -6.02
N ALA A 94 -20.41 14.58 -5.93
CA ALA A 94 -20.39 13.16 -5.60
C ALA A 94 -20.17 12.30 -6.84
N SER A 95 -19.59 11.12 -6.68
CA SER A 95 -19.48 10.14 -7.77
C SER A 95 -20.84 9.61 -8.17
N LEU A 96 -21.13 9.62 -9.47
CA LEU A 96 -22.33 9.08 -10.09
C LEU A 96 -21.99 7.76 -10.78
N ARG A 97 -22.80 6.71 -10.54
CA ARG A 97 -22.50 5.35 -11.03
C ARG A 97 -23.75 4.64 -11.51
N TYR A 98 -23.57 3.64 -12.34
CA TYR A 98 -24.61 2.72 -12.83
C TYR A 98 -25.78 3.41 -13.53
N PRO A 99 -25.55 4.36 -14.47
CA PRO A 99 -26.66 4.97 -15.22
C PRO A 99 -27.37 3.94 -16.08
N ARG A 100 -28.71 3.95 -16.04
CA ARG A 100 -29.61 3.12 -16.87
C ARG A 100 -30.76 3.93 -17.37
N TRP A 101 -31.12 3.77 -18.63
CA TRP A 101 -32.35 4.40 -19.20
C TRP A 101 -33.62 3.66 -18.78
N SER A 102 -34.72 4.40 -18.70
CA SER A 102 -36.06 3.85 -18.77
C SER A 102 -36.33 3.30 -20.17
N SER A 103 -37.30 2.37 -20.30
CA SER A 103 -37.68 1.76 -21.59
C SER A 103 -38.17 2.75 -22.64
N ASP A 104 -38.75 3.87 -22.21
CA ASP A 104 -39.22 4.96 -23.08
C ASP A 104 -38.12 5.99 -23.42
N GLY A 105 -36.94 5.87 -22.84
CA GLY A 105 -35.80 6.76 -23.04
C GLY A 105 -35.91 8.15 -22.39
N LYS A 106 -37.00 8.44 -21.68
CA LYS A 106 -37.24 9.77 -21.08
C LYS A 106 -36.56 10.00 -19.74
N MET A 107 -36.29 8.91 -19.05
CA MET A 107 -35.67 8.93 -17.70
C MET A 107 -34.38 8.15 -17.69
N MET A 108 -33.47 8.55 -16.78
CA MET A 108 -32.30 7.78 -16.40
C MET A 108 -32.30 7.59 -14.87
N ILE A 109 -31.97 6.39 -14.44
CA ILE A 109 -31.71 6.08 -13.01
C ILE A 109 -30.23 5.89 -12.78
N TYR A 110 -29.72 6.32 -11.64
CA TYR A 110 -28.30 6.17 -11.29
C TYR A 110 -28.09 6.15 -9.77
N SER A 111 -26.94 5.64 -9.35
CA SER A 111 -26.49 5.71 -7.95
C SER A 111 -25.63 6.95 -7.75
N ARG A 112 -25.95 7.74 -6.71
CA ARG A 112 -25.15 8.85 -6.22
C ARG A 112 -24.40 8.40 -4.99
N TYR A 113 -23.07 8.60 -4.92
CA TYR A 113 -22.16 7.97 -4.00
C TYR A 113 -22.04 6.45 -4.21
N GLY A 114 -21.68 5.74 -3.17
CA GLY A 114 -21.66 4.28 -3.10
C GLY A 114 -20.31 3.72 -2.71
N MET A 115 -20.33 2.93 -1.66
CA MET A 115 -19.22 2.07 -1.28
C MET A 115 -19.27 0.76 -2.08
N PRO A 116 -18.16 0.03 -2.21
CA PRO A 116 -18.13 -1.24 -2.90
C PRO A 116 -19.15 -2.24 -2.36
N TRP A 117 -19.61 -3.16 -3.20
CA TRP A 117 -20.62 -4.18 -2.89
C TRP A 117 -20.25 -5.08 -1.70
N TYR A 118 -18.97 -5.26 -1.41
CA TYR A 118 -18.48 -6.04 -0.26
C TYR A 118 -18.62 -5.31 1.08
N ARG A 119 -19.15 -4.07 1.09
CA ARG A 119 -19.54 -3.31 2.28
C ARG A 119 -21.04 -3.03 2.28
N PRO A 120 -21.87 -4.08 2.36
CA PRO A 120 -23.31 -3.94 2.10
C PRO A 120 -24.04 -3.08 3.14
N ARG A 121 -23.49 -2.93 4.34
CA ARG A 121 -24.08 -2.18 5.44
C ARG A 121 -23.30 -0.92 5.85
N TYR A 122 -22.52 -0.39 4.92
CA TYR A 122 -21.85 0.89 5.15
C TYR A 122 -22.86 1.99 5.48
N ARG A 123 -22.56 2.82 6.50
CA ARG A 123 -23.46 3.84 7.07
C ARG A 123 -22.97 5.27 6.91
N GLY A 124 -21.81 5.51 6.36
CA GLY A 124 -21.24 6.84 6.27
C GLY A 124 -21.93 7.72 5.24
N SER A 125 -21.50 8.97 5.17
CA SER A 125 -22.01 9.99 4.25
C SER A 125 -21.93 9.61 2.77
N ALA A 126 -21.10 8.59 2.42
CA ALA A 126 -20.94 8.06 1.08
C ALA A 126 -21.83 6.84 0.78
N ALA A 127 -22.85 6.55 1.59
CA ALA A 127 -23.81 5.48 1.29
C ALA A 127 -24.54 5.77 -0.01
N ALA A 128 -24.70 4.72 -0.84
CA ALA A 128 -25.30 4.84 -2.18
C ALA A 128 -26.76 5.23 -2.10
N GLN A 129 -27.12 6.26 -2.81
CA GLN A 129 -28.50 6.76 -3.00
C GLN A 129 -28.97 6.46 -4.42
N VAL A 130 -30.26 6.25 -4.62
CA VAL A 130 -30.87 6.14 -5.96
C VAL A 130 -31.46 7.47 -6.35
N TRP A 131 -31.08 7.94 -7.53
CA TRP A 131 -31.55 9.18 -8.11
C TRP A 131 -32.10 8.95 -9.52
N THR A 132 -33.07 9.75 -9.93
CA THR A 132 -33.57 9.82 -11.29
C THR A 132 -33.18 11.12 -11.96
N TYR A 133 -33.02 11.07 -13.28
CA TYR A 133 -32.73 12.21 -14.13
C TYR A 133 -33.70 12.20 -15.32
N ASN A 134 -34.49 13.25 -15.49
CA ASN A 134 -35.34 13.43 -16.67
C ASN A 134 -34.48 14.01 -17.79
N ILE A 135 -34.48 13.33 -18.95
CA ILE A 135 -33.59 13.66 -20.08
C ILE A 135 -34.01 14.99 -20.74
N GLU A 136 -35.33 15.25 -20.81
CA GLU A 136 -35.90 16.42 -21.50
C GLU A 136 -35.70 17.70 -20.70
N ASN A 137 -36.17 17.73 -19.45
CA ASN A 137 -36.12 18.94 -18.61
C ASN A 137 -34.90 19.01 -17.72
N LYS A 138 -33.99 18.00 -17.74
CA LYS A 138 -32.73 17.90 -16.96
C LYS A 138 -32.94 17.93 -15.46
N LYS A 139 -34.15 17.66 -14.98
CA LYS A 139 -34.44 17.65 -13.52
C LYS A 139 -33.92 16.37 -12.87
N ARG A 140 -33.28 16.52 -11.72
CA ARG A 140 -32.82 15.42 -10.85
C ARG A 140 -33.74 15.30 -9.65
N SER A 141 -34.06 14.07 -9.25
CA SER A 141 -34.86 13.80 -8.05
C SER A 141 -34.28 12.59 -7.31
N LYS A 142 -34.21 12.70 -5.98
CA LYS A 142 -33.81 11.59 -5.14
C LYS A 142 -34.99 10.65 -4.96
N LEU A 143 -34.82 9.37 -5.29
CA LEU A 143 -35.83 8.35 -5.12
C LEU A 143 -35.66 7.59 -3.81
N LEU A 144 -34.41 7.10 -3.53
CA LEU A 144 -34.09 6.36 -2.32
C LEU A 144 -32.78 6.91 -1.70
N GLY A 145 -32.71 6.95 -0.39
CA GLY A 145 -31.51 7.51 0.27
C GLY A 145 -31.68 7.67 1.77
N ASP A 146 -31.96 6.57 2.46
CA ASP A 146 -31.84 6.43 3.90
C ASP A 146 -30.40 5.99 4.29
N ALA A 147 -30.22 5.39 5.44
CA ALA A 147 -28.90 4.90 5.89
C ALA A 147 -28.44 3.60 5.20
N ARG A 148 -29.18 3.04 4.24
CA ARG A 148 -28.81 1.83 3.51
C ARG A 148 -28.01 2.17 2.26
N GLN A 149 -27.23 1.20 1.78
CA GLN A 149 -26.65 1.24 0.45
C GLN A 149 -27.64 0.67 -0.59
N TYR A 150 -27.88 1.42 -1.64
CA TYR A 150 -28.72 1.04 -2.77
C TYR A 150 -27.84 0.94 -4.01
N LEU A 151 -27.50 -0.30 -4.42
CA LEU A 151 -26.55 -0.57 -5.50
C LEU A 151 -27.25 -1.13 -6.72
N PHE A 152 -26.64 -0.93 -7.90
CA PHE A 152 -27.03 -1.55 -9.17
C PHE A 152 -28.49 -1.29 -9.58
N SER A 153 -29.00 -0.09 -9.33
CA SER A 153 -30.39 0.27 -9.67
C SER A 153 -30.62 0.28 -11.19
N GLN A 154 -31.73 -0.32 -11.63
CA GLN A 154 -32.16 -0.35 -13.03
C GLN A 154 -33.67 -0.45 -13.13
N PHE A 155 -34.28 0.07 -14.21
CA PHE A 155 -35.71 -0.08 -14.45
C PHE A 155 -36.09 -1.53 -14.75
N MET A 156 -37.21 -1.98 -14.24
CA MET A 156 -37.85 -3.24 -14.67
C MET A 156 -38.53 -3.04 -16.04
N PRO A 157 -38.79 -4.11 -16.82
CA PRO A 157 -39.35 -3.99 -18.17
C PRO A 157 -40.66 -3.22 -18.27
N SER A 158 -41.48 -3.26 -17.18
CA SER A 158 -42.77 -2.48 -17.17
C SER A 158 -42.54 -0.96 -17.07
N GLY A 159 -41.37 -0.51 -16.69
CA GLY A 159 -41.08 0.91 -16.42
C GLY A 159 -41.63 1.45 -15.09
N GLU A 160 -42.56 0.76 -14.44
CA GLU A 160 -43.24 1.21 -13.20
C GLU A 160 -42.43 0.93 -11.93
N LYS A 161 -41.48 0.00 -12.00
CA LYS A 161 -40.65 -0.43 -10.87
C LYS A 161 -39.18 -0.45 -11.25
N ILE A 162 -38.35 -0.35 -10.23
CA ILE A 162 -36.92 -0.53 -10.33
C ILE A 162 -36.49 -1.80 -9.62
N LEU A 163 -35.45 -2.44 -10.13
CA LEU A 163 -34.67 -3.49 -9.49
C LEU A 163 -33.44 -2.86 -8.85
N LEU A 164 -33.07 -3.29 -7.65
CA LEU A 164 -31.86 -2.85 -6.97
C LEU A 164 -31.34 -3.91 -5.99
N VAL A 165 -30.15 -3.70 -5.47
CA VAL A 165 -29.52 -4.52 -4.44
C VAL A 165 -29.38 -3.70 -3.17
N THR A 166 -29.92 -4.19 -2.05
CA THR A 166 -29.79 -3.58 -0.73
C THR A 166 -29.96 -4.61 0.39
N THR A 167 -29.73 -4.17 1.63
CA THR A 167 -29.99 -4.96 2.85
C THR A 167 -31.40 -4.75 3.38
N GLY A 168 -31.95 -5.71 4.12
CA GLY A 168 -33.35 -5.71 4.54
C GLY A 168 -33.74 -4.69 5.61
N GLN A 169 -32.84 -4.35 6.51
CA GLN A 169 -33.12 -3.43 7.61
C GLN A 169 -32.31 -2.14 7.46
N PRO A 170 -32.90 -0.99 7.78
CA PRO A 170 -32.12 0.22 7.99
C PRO A 170 -31.10 -0.08 9.08
N THR A 171 -29.92 0.42 8.89
CA THR A 171 -28.91 0.28 9.92
C THR A 171 -29.31 1.13 11.14
N PRO A 172 -29.30 0.59 12.37
CA PRO A 172 -29.57 1.39 13.56
C PRO A 172 -28.66 2.61 13.60
N THR A 173 -29.16 3.75 14.00
CA THR A 173 -28.35 4.96 14.20
C THR A 173 -27.37 4.77 15.37
N LEU A 174 -26.27 5.52 15.39
CA LEU A 174 -25.28 5.48 16.47
C LEU A 174 -25.89 5.57 17.88
N ALA A 175 -27.01 6.32 18.04
CA ALA A 175 -27.74 6.43 19.30
C ALA A 175 -28.37 5.11 19.80
N SER A 176 -28.54 4.10 18.94
CA SER A 176 -29.10 2.79 19.30
C SER A 176 -28.03 1.73 19.62
N ILE A 177 -26.74 2.10 19.61
CA ILE A 177 -25.62 1.18 19.84
C ILE A 177 -25.29 1.01 21.34
N GLU A 178 -25.83 1.86 22.22
CA GLU A 178 -25.57 1.78 23.67
C GLU A 178 -26.23 0.56 24.36
N GLU A 179 -27.12 -0.16 23.70
CA GLU A 179 -27.73 -1.35 24.26
C GLU A 179 -27.18 -2.64 23.69
N LYS A 180 -26.29 -3.30 24.44
CA LYS A 180 -25.76 -4.66 24.36
C LYS A 180 -25.09 -5.05 23.03
N PRO A 181 -23.86 -5.56 23.06
CA PRO A 181 -23.22 -6.11 21.87
C PRO A 181 -24.05 -7.25 21.32
N VAL A 182 -24.76 -7.02 20.23
CA VAL A 182 -25.45 -8.08 19.50
C VAL A 182 -24.36 -8.96 18.87
N LYS A 183 -24.13 -10.12 19.41
CA LYS A 183 -23.33 -11.16 18.79
C LYS A 183 -24.06 -11.62 17.54
N PHE A 184 -23.70 -11.06 16.40
CA PHE A 184 -24.19 -11.55 15.11
C PHE A 184 -23.44 -12.84 14.75
N SER A 185 -23.89 -13.95 15.31
CA SER A 185 -23.37 -15.28 14.96
C SER A 185 -23.78 -15.73 13.56
N ASP A 186 -24.77 -15.07 12.95
CA ASP A 186 -25.17 -15.31 11.58
C ASP A 186 -25.14 -14.02 10.73
N ASN A 187 -24.90 -14.16 9.44
CA ASN A 187 -24.95 -13.07 8.46
C ASN A 187 -26.35 -12.83 7.87
N SER A 188 -27.37 -13.44 8.46
CA SER A 188 -28.73 -13.47 7.87
C SER A 188 -29.34 -12.10 7.62
N GLN A 189 -28.93 -11.10 8.39
CA GLN A 189 -29.39 -9.70 8.22
C GLN A 189 -28.43 -8.81 7.45
N ARG A 190 -27.28 -9.35 7.03
CA ARG A 190 -26.20 -8.57 6.38
C ARG A 190 -26.00 -8.86 4.91
N ALA A 191 -26.52 -9.96 4.41
CA ALA A 191 -26.50 -10.25 3.00
C ALA A 191 -27.38 -9.25 2.25
N SER A 192 -26.82 -8.57 1.27
CA SER A 192 -27.61 -7.80 0.34
C SER A 192 -28.34 -8.74 -0.62
N ASN A 193 -29.57 -8.41 -0.94
CA ASN A 193 -30.49 -9.20 -1.75
C ASN A 193 -31.06 -8.36 -2.91
N LEU A 194 -31.74 -9.00 -3.85
CA LEU A 194 -32.54 -8.32 -4.85
C LEU A 194 -33.80 -7.76 -4.20
N TRP A 195 -34.10 -6.51 -4.51
CA TRP A 195 -35.30 -5.79 -4.11
C TRP A 195 -35.92 -5.08 -5.31
N SER A 196 -37.22 -4.89 -5.29
CA SER A 196 -37.89 -3.94 -6.17
C SER A 196 -38.35 -2.73 -5.37
N ALA A 197 -38.41 -1.58 -6.00
CA ALA A 197 -39.11 -0.41 -5.49
C ALA A 197 -40.03 0.16 -6.58
N ASP A 198 -41.16 0.74 -6.18
CA ASP A 198 -41.92 1.61 -7.07
C ASP A 198 -41.25 3.01 -7.16
N LEU A 199 -41.81 3.88 -7.99
CA LEU A 199 -41.30 5.24 -8.20
C LEU A 199 -41.63 6.19 -7.02
N ASP A 200 -42.44 5.74 -6.05
CA ASP A 200 -42.68 6.41 -4.77
C ASP A 200 -41.71 5.97 -3.69
N GLY A 201 -40.87 4.95 -3.96
CA GLY A 201 -39.83 4.46 -3.06
C GLY A 201 -40.26 3.31 -2.15
N ASN A 202 -41.40 2.69 -2.35
CA ASN A 202 -41.88 1.55 -1.57
C ASN A 202 -41.10 0.28 -1.95
N LEU A 203 -40.39 -0.31 -1.01
CA LEU A 203 -39.48 -1.44 -1.19
C LEU A 203 -40.17 -2.79 -0.98
N LYS A 204 -39.88 -3.76 -1.86
CA LYS A 204 -40.29 -5.17 -1.71
C LYS A 204 -39.12 -6.10 -1.97
N GLN A 205 -38.81 -6.98 -1.01
CA GLN A 205 -37.73 -7.98 -1.15
C GLN A 205 -38.12 -9.07 -2.14
N ILE A 206 -37.15 -9.46 -2.99
CA ILE A 206 -37.32 -10.49 -4.02
C ILE A 206 -36.56 -11.78 -3.64
N THR A 207 -35.31 -11.67 -3.19
CA THR A 207 -34.50 -12.83 -2.76
C THR A 207 -34.22 -12.79 -1.28
N HIS A 208 -33.93 -13.97 -0.67
CA HIS A 208 -33.79 -14.11 0.79
C HIS A 208 -32.51 -14.87 1.17
N PHE A 209 -31.39 -14.57 0.51
CA PHE A 209 -30.08 -15.14 0.86
C PHE A 209 -29.62 -14.65 2.24
N LYS A 210 -29.13 -15.56 3.04
CA LYS A 210 -28.66 -15.30 4.42
C LYS A 210 -27.15 -15.01 4.49
N THR A 211 -26.39 -15.59 3.57
CA THR A 211 -24.93 -15.45 3.49
C THR A 211 -24.55 -14.91 2.12
N ASP A 212 -23.40 -14.26 2.04
CA ASP A 212 -22.87 -13.59 0.83
C ASP A 212 -23.86 -12.57 0.24
N SER A 213 -23.35 -11.63 -0.49
CA SER A 213 -24.17 -10.56 -1.10
C SER A 213 -24.47 -10.86 -2.55
N VAL A 214 -25.70 -10.53 -2.98
CA VAL A 214 -26.04 -10.44 -4.39
C VAL A 214 -25.32 -9.24 -5.00
N ARG A 215 -24.82 -9.39 -6.22
CA ARG A 215 -24.13 -8.34 -6.96
C ARG A 215 -24.38 -8.44 -8.46
N TYR A 216 -24.20 -7.32 -9.15
CA TYR A 216 -24.27 -7.20 -10.61
C TYR A 216 -25.54 -7.80 -11.26
N PRO A 217 -26.73 -7.48 -10.77
CA PRO A 217 -27.95 -7.99 -11.39
C PRO A 217 -28.12 -7.41 -12.80
N SER A 218 -28.59 -8.24 -13.73
CA SER A 218 -28.97 -7.88 -15.09
C SER A 218 -30.34 -8.46 -15.39
N ILE A 219 -31.25 -7.64 -15.92
CA ILE A 219 -32.61 -8.04 -16.21
C ILE A 219 -32.83 -8.15 -17.71
N ALA A 220 -33.40 -9.24 -18.14
CA ALA A 220 -33.78 -9.46 -19.54
C ALA A 220 -35.00 -8.62 -19.90
N SER A 221 -34.86 -7.73 -20.89
CA SER A 221 -35.93 -6.77 -21.28
C SER A 221 -37.18 -7.44 -21.78
N LYS A 222 -37.10 -8.61 -22.43
CA LYS A 222 -38.20 -9.36 -23.02
C LYS A 222 -38.90 -10.29 -22.03
N THR A 223 -38.12 -11.03 -21.21
CA THR A 223 -38.70 -12.10 -20.35
C THR A 223 -38.83 -11.64 -18.89
N GLY A 224 -38.10 -10.63 -18.47
CA GLY A 224 -38.02 -10.19 -17.08
C GLY A 224 -37.21 -11.12 -16.16
N ASP A 225 -36.51 -12.09 -16.73
CA ASP A 225 -35.60 -12.95 -15.98
C ASP A 225 -34.42 -12.14 -15.47
N ILE A 226 -33.92 -12.46 -14.28
CA ILE A 226 -32.81 -11.72 -13.65
C ILE A 226 -31.62 -12.66 -13.46
N ALA A 227 -30.51 -12.36 -14.14
CA ALA A 227 -29.21 -12.98 -13.86
C ALA A 227 -28.44 -12.13 -12.86
N PHE A 228 -27.71 -12.76 -11.93
CA PHE A 228 -26.92 -12.07 -10.92
C PHE A 228 -25.82 -12.97 -10.39
N GLU A 229 -24.82 -12.35 -9.76
CA GLU A 229 -23.80 -13.09 -9.01
C GLU A 229 -24.20 -13.23 -7.54
N HIS A 230 -23.96 -14.41 -6.97
CA HIS A 230 -24.09 -14.66 -5.54
C HIS A 230 -23.09 -15.76 -5.10
N GLY A 231 -22.36 -15.50 -4.02
CA GLY A 231 -21.27 -16.38 -3.61
C GLY A 231 -20.19 -16.51 -4.69
N ASP A 232 -19.90 -17.72 -5.10
CA ASP A 232 -18.94 -18.10 -6.14
C ASP A 232 -19.59 -18.39 -7.51
N GLY A 233 -20.86 -18.08 -7.67
CA GLY A 233 -21.61 -18.52 -8.84
C GLY A 233 -22.47 -17.46 -9.51
N ILE A 234 -22.88 -17.78 -10.73
CA ILE A 234 -23.90 -17.06 -11.50
C ILE A 234 -25.25 -17.71 -11.25
N TRP A 235 -26.24 -16.91 -10.98
CA TRP A 235 -27.59 -17.32 -10.65
C TRP A 235 -28.60 -16.72 -11.61
N LEU A 236 -29.65 -17.45 -11.89
CA LEU A 236 -30.82 -16.99 -12.65
C LEU A 236 -32.05 -17.02 -11.74
N LEU A 237 -32.78 -15.93 -11.73
CA LEU A 237 -34.13 -15.83 -11.17
C LEU A 237 -35.13 -15.75 -12.31
N PRO A 238 -35.76 -16.86 -12.72
CA PRO A 238 -36.77 -16.84 -13.76
C PRO A 238 -37.98 -16.05 -13.28
N ASN A 239 -38.49 -15.18 -14.12
CA ASN A 239 -39.65 -14.32 -13.80
C ASN A 239 -40.93 -15.15 -13.49
N LYS A 240 -41.07 -16.33 -14.11
CA LYS A 240 -42.23 -17.22 -13.90
C LYS A 240 -42.15 -17.97 -12.56
N SER A 241 -41.03 -18.62 -12.26
CA SER A 241 -40.89 -19.46 -11.06
C SER A 241 -40.56 -18.69 -9.81
N LYS A 242 -39.87 -17.55 -9.96
CA LYS A 242 -39.34 -16.70 -8.84
C LYS A 242 -38.48 -17.43 -7.84
N ILE A 243 -37.90 -18.57 -8.21
CA ILE A 243 -36.97 -19.36 -7.41
C ILE A 243 -35.57 -19.22 -8.02
N PRO A 244 -34.60 -18.66 -7.28
CA PRO A 244 -33.22 -18.53 -7.78
C PRO A 244 -32.58 -19.90 -8.04
N GLN A 245 -31.92 -20.03 -9.18
CA GLN A 245 -31.24 -21.25 -9.60
C GLN A 245 -29.77 -20.93 -9.92
N LYS A 246 -28.83 -21.71 -9.40
CA LYS A 246 -27.41 -21.59 -9.74
C LYS A 246 -27.20 -22.14 -11.16
N ILE A 247 -26.57 -21.35 -12.02
CA ILE A 247 -26.24 -21.77 -13.39
C ILE A 247 -24.93 -22.55 -13.33
N PRO A 248 -24.90 -23.82 -13.70
CA PRO A 248 -23.66 -24.56 -13.85
C PRO A 248 -22.91 -24.07 -15.09
N PHE A 249 -21.64 -23.80 -14.96
CA PHE A 249 -20.78 -23.48 -16.09
C PHE A 249 -19.39 -24.09 -15.89
N ILE A 250 -18.73 -24.42 -16.99
CA ILE A 250 -17.38 -24.95 -17.03
C ILE A 250 -16.51 -23.95 -17.76
N VAL A 251 -15.42 -23.56 -17.14
CA VAL A 251 -14.39 -22.75 -17.78
C VAL A 251 -13.27 -23.67 -18.25
N ASN A 252 -13.16 -23.84 -19.58
CA ASN A 252 -12.02 -24.54 -20.17
C ASN A 252 -10.85 -23.58 -20.21
N THR A 253 -9.77 -23.92 -19.51
CA THR A 253 -8.57 -23.10 -19.46
C THR A 253 -7.33 -23.99 -19.57
N ASP A 254 -6.32 -23.51 -20.30
CA ASP A 254 -4.99 -24.10 -20.32
C ASP A 254 -4.14 -23.65 -19.12
N ALA A 255 -4.68 -22.83 -18.24
CA ALA A 255 -3.99 -22.38 -17.04
C ALA A 255 -3.67 -23.58 -16.14
N LYS A 256 -2.40 -23.89 -16.01
CA LYS A 256 -1.91 -24.92 -15.10
C LYS A 256 -1.66 -24.28 -13.75
N ARG A 257 -2.30 -24.82 -12.70
CA ARG A 257 -2.03 -24.43 -11.32
C ARG A 257 -0.75 -25.08 -10.85
N ASN A 258 0.38 -24.42 -11.07
CA ASN A 258 1.63 -24.86 -10.49
C ASN A 258 1.68 -24.42 -9.01
N ALA A 259 1.62 -25.40 -8.11
CA ALA A 259 1.77 -25.16 -6.67
C ALA A 259 3.17 -24.57 -6.36
N GLN A 260 4.15 -24.82 -7.22
CA GLN A 260 5.51 -24.32 -7.09
C GLN A 260 5.91 -23.56 -8.36
N GLU A 261 6.48 -22.39 -8.16
CA GLU A 261 7.10 -21.57 -9.20
C GLU A 261 8.60 -21.52 -8.94
N HIS A 262 9.40 -21.88 -9.95
CA HIS A 262 10.85 -21.79 -9.89
C HIS A 262 11.32 -20.48 -10.54
N VAL A 263 11.93 -19.62 -9.74
CA VAL A 263 12.39 -18.29 -10.17
C VAL A 263 13.89 -18.17 -10.00
N ARG A 264 14.60 -17.85 -11.08
CA ARG A 264 16.01 -17.46 -11.02
C ARG A 264 16.08 -15.94 -10.80
N ALA A 265 16.44 -15.51 -9.60
CA ALA A 265 16.51 -14.10 -9.24
C ALA A 265 17.96 -13.60 -9.21
N THR A 266 18.18 -12.41 -9.78
CA THR A 266 19.47 -11.67 -9.77
C THR A 266 19.29 -10.24 -9.25
N SER A 267 18.10 -9.93 -8.73
CA SER A 267 17.69 -8.64 -8.15
C SER A 267 16.47 -8.82 -7.27
N GLY A 268 15.95 -7.75 -6.70
CA GLY A 268 14.78 -7.81 -5.82
C GLY A 268 15.14 -7.92 -4.33
N VAL A 269 16.38 -7.57 -3.98
CA VAL A 269 16.85 -7.50 -2.60
C VAL A 269 16.05 -6.45 -1.83
N THR A 270 15.54 -6.81 -0.65
CA THR A 270 14.75 -5.94 0.23
C THR A 270 15.57 -5.28 1.31
N GLU A 271 16.58 -5.97 1.85
CA GLU A 271 17.53 -5.49 2.85
C GLU A 271 18.86 -6.22 2.71
N ALA A 272 19.95 -5.64 3.20
CA ALA A 272 21.27 -6.24 3.15
C ALA A 272 22.13 -5.79 4.35
N GLU A 273 22.88 -6.73 4.93
CA GLU A 273 23.79 -6.46 6.05
C GLU A 273 25.12 -7.21 5.84
N PRO A 274 26.25 -6.49 5.78
CA PRO A 274 27.57 -7.12 5.68
C PRO A 274 27.94 -7.78 7.00
N SER A 275 28.61 -8.93 6.92
CA SER A 275 29.16 -9.60 8.10
C SER A 275 30.22 -8.73 8.81
N PRO A 276 30.47 -8.94 10.10
CA PRO A 276 31.48 -8.17 10.85
C PRO A 276 32.87 -8.17 10.23
N ASN A 277 33.25 -9.25 9.55
CA ASN A 277 34.52 -9.35 8.82
C ASN A 277 34.47 -8.82 7.38
N GLY A 278 33.30 -8.38 6.92
CA GLY A 278 33.06 -7.83 5.58
C GLY A 278 33.15 -8.82 4.41
N LYS A 279 33.26 -10.14 4.69
CA LYS A 279 33.45 -11.15 3.64
C LYS A 279 32.16 -11.70 3.04
N THR A 280 31.08 -11.63 3.80
CA THR A 280 29.75 -12.14 3.43
C THR A 280 28.72 -11.05 3.60
N ILE A 281 27.66 -11.05 2.78
CA ILE A 281 26.50 -10.18 2.93
C ILE A 281 25.27 -11.07 3.11
N LEU A 282 24.54 -10.89 4.21
CA LEU A 282 23.17 -11.37 4.32
C LEU A 282 22.25 -10.43 3.57
N PHE A 283 21.23 -10.99 2.90
CA PHE A 283 20.22 -10.19 2.23
C PHE A 283 18.85 -10.86 2.23
N GLY A 284 17.81 -10.05 2.27
CA GLY A 284 16.43 -10.46 2.16
C GLY A 284 16.02 -10.58 0.69
N LEU A 285 15.44 -11.71 0.30
CA LEU A 285 14.92 -11.93 -1.04
C LEU A 285 13.68 -12.79 -1.00
N GLN A 286 12.56 -12.28 -1.50
CA GLN A 286 11.28 -12.99 -1.61
C GLN A 286 10.70 -13.50 -0.27
N GLY A 287 11.04 -12.84 0.85
CA GLY A 287 10.63 -13.21 2.21
C GLY A 287 11.57 -14.16 2.93
N ASP A 288 12.67 -14.58 2.28
CA ASP A 288 13.69 -15.44 2.88
C ASP A 288 15.02 -14.72 3.04
N ILE A 289 15.87 -15.23 3.95
CA ILE A 289 17.21 -14.73 4.19
C ILE A 289 18.23 -15.57 3.42
N TRP A 290 19.06 -14.87 2.68
CA TRP A 290 20.10 -15.42 1.82
C TRP A 290 21.48 -14.85 2.18
N SER A 291 22.52 -15.50 1.75
CA SER A 291 23.87 -14.92 1.82
C SER A 291 24.64 -15.05 0.50
N ILE A 292 25.60 -14.13 0.32
CA ILE A 292 26.54 -14.11 -0.81
C ILE A 292 27.92 -13.64 -0.34
N LYS A 293 28.97 -14.14 -0.95
CA LYS A 293 30.34 -13.62 -0.73
C LYS A 293 30.45 -12.18 -1.27
N ALA A 294 30.88 -11.26 -0.41
CA ALA A 294 31.06 -9.85 -0.77
C ALA A 294 32.23 -9.63 -1.73
N ILE A 295 33.29 -10.43 -1.60
CA ILE A 295 34.53 -10.35 -2.39
C ILE A 295 34.74 -11.69 -3.07
N LYS A 296 34.85 -11.68 -4.38
CA LYS A 296 35.14 -12.87 -5.20
C LYS A 296 36.64 -13.16 -5.22
N ALA A 297 37.01 -14.42 -5.09
CA ALA A 297 38.40 -14.85 -5.29
C ALA A 297 38.79 -14.73 -6.76
N LYS A 298 40.00 -14.23 -7.02
CA LYS A 298 40.54 -14.21 -8.40
C LYS A 298 40.77 -15.64 -8.89
N GLY A 299 40.24 -16.00 -10.05
CA GLY A 299 40.52 -17.27 -10.73
C GLY A 299 39.60 -18.45 -10.40
N VAL A 300 38.53 -18.26 -9.67
CA VAL A 300 37.52 -19.29 -9.36
C VAL A 300 36.40 -19.25 -10.40
N ASN A 301 35.71 -20.38 -10.61
CA ASN A 301 34.58 -20.48 -11.52
C ASN A 301 33.49 -19.43 -11.14
N LYS A 302 33.32 -18.44 -11.99
CA LYS A 302 32.47 -17.26 -11.76
C LYS A 302 31.02 -17.62 -11.41
N GLU A 303 30.48 -18.70 -11.99
CA GLU A 303 29.10 -19.13 -11.77
C GLU A 303 28.86 -19.64 -10.35
N LEU A 304 29.81 -20.34 -9.75
CA LEU A 304 29.72 -20.86 -8.38
C LEU A 304 29.89 -19.74 -7.34
N ASP A 305 30.74 -18.74 -7.61
CA ASP A 305 30.91 -17.59 -6.73
C ASP A 305 29.73 -16.61 -6.73
N GLU A 306 28.86 -16.70 -7.74
CA GLU A 306 27.63 -15.90 -7.86
C GLU A 306 26.38 -16.62 -7.32
N LEU A 307 26.47 -17.89 -6.92
CA LEU A 307 25.36 -18.63 -6.36
C LEU A 307 25.12 -18.22 -4.91
N ALA A 308 23.94 -17.65 -4.63
CA ALA A 308 23.52 -17.29 -3.28
C ALA A 308 23.07 -18.52 -2.51
N ILE A 309 23.34 -18.52 -1.21
CA ILE A 309 22.95 -19.59 -0.28
C ILE A 309 21.68 -19.16 0.45
N GLN A 310 20.61 -19.97 0.35
CA GLN A 310 19.39 -19.78 1.09
C GLN A 310 19.51 -20.33 2.52
N HIS A 311 19.15 -19.55 3.51
CA HIS A 311 19.20 -19.93 4.94
C HIS A 311 17.81 -20.22 5.50
N THR A 312 16.79 -19.52 5.04
CA THR A 312 15.41 -19.71 5.49
C THR A 312 14.49 -20.05 4.32
N THR A 313 13.40 -20.76 4.59
CA THR A 313 12.46 -21.27 3.59
C THR A 313 11.02 -21.11 4.03
N TRP A 314 10.75 -20.15 4.91
CA TRP A 314 9.40 -19.89 5.39
C TRP A 314 8.55 -19.24 4.29
N ALA A 315 7.28 -19.63 4.19
CA ALA A 315 6.38 -19.09 3.19
C ALA A 315 5.93 -17.63 3.46
N GLY A 316 6.08 -17.13 4.69
CA GLY A 316 5.82 -15.74 5.09
C GLY A 316 7.05 -14.85 4.94
N ASP A 317 7.36 -14.07 5.97
CA ASP A 317 8.43 -13.08 5.95
C ASP A 317 9.45 -13.35 7.07
N ASP A 318 10.68 -13.70 6.66
CA ASP A 318 11.87 -13.72 7.51
C ASP A 318 12.69 -12.47 7.14
N SER A 319 12.87 -11.56 8.10
CA SER A 319 13.42 -10.22 7.85
C SER A 319 14.11 -9.63 9.08
N ASP A 320 14.56 -8.37 8.96
CA ASP A 320 15.09 -7.58 10.06
C ASP A 320 16.22 -8.33 10.79
N PHE A 321 17.22 -8.80 10.05
CA PHE A 321 18.29 -9.62 10.56
C PHE A 321 19.47 -8.79 11.07
N SER A 322 20.24 -9.36 11.99
CA SER A 322 21.48 -8.80 12.55
C SER A 322 22.50 -9.89 12.85
N TRP A 323 23.74 -9.67 12.45
CA TRP A 323 24.84 -10.60 12.70
C TRP A 323 25.19 -10.70 14.17
N SER A 324 25.60 -11.90 14.63
CA SER A 324 26.40 -12.02 15.87
C SER A 324 27.75 -11.35 15.68
N LYS A 325 28.35 -10.91 16.77
CA LYS A 325 29.65 -10.18 16.77
C LYS A 325 30.79 -10.98 16.13
N ASP A 326 30.79 -12.30 16.30
CA ASP A 326 31.76 -13.23 15.72
C ASP A 326 31.47 -13.57 14.25
N GLY A 327 30.23 -13.30 13.76
CA GLY A 327 29.80 -13.63 12.43
C GLY A 327 29.51 -15.11 12.21
N GLU A 328 29.37 -15.91 13.26
CA GLU A 328 29.05 -17.35 13.18
C GLU A 328 27.53 -17.60 13.15
N LYS A 329 26.74 -16.64 13.62
CA LYS A 329 25.30 -16.66 13.71
C LYS A 329 24.68 -15.38 13.19
N PHE A 330 23.39 -15.41 12.95
CA PHE A 330 22.57 -14.21 12.82
C PHE A 330 21.24 -14.39 13.55
N TYR A 331 20.67 -13.27 13.93
CA TYR A 331 19.35 -13.18 14.56
C TYR A 331 18.42 -12.52 13.58
N PHE A 332 17.14 -12.96 13.55
CA PHE A 332 16.17 -12.43 12.62
C PHE A 332 14.76 -12.48 13.18
N THR A 333 13.86 -11.76 12.55
CA THR A 333 12.43 -11.81 12.85
C THR A 333 11.70 -12.67 11.83
N SER A 334 10.73 -13.45 12.30
CA SER A 334 9.89 -14.33 11.47
C SER A 334 8.44 -14.28 11.91
N ASP A 335 7.52 -14.27 10.95
CA ASP A 335 6.07 -14.28 11.18
C ASP A 335 5.45 -15.69 11.15
N ARG A 336 6.27 -16.75 11.11
CA ARG A 336 5.84 -18.16 10.93
C ARG A 336 4.84 -18.67 11.97
N GLU A 337 4.77 -18.07 13.12
CA GLU A 337 3.78 -18.35 14.13
C GLU A 337 2.71 -17.25 14.21
N GLY A 338 2.72 -16.39 13.21
CA GLY A 338 1.75 -15.36 12.91
C GLY A 338 2.02 -13.98 13.46
N ASN A 339 2.71 -13.84 14.59
CA ASN A 339 3.33 -12.60 15.04
C ASN A 339 4.83 -12.67 14.79
N THR A 340 5.45 -11.53 14.57
CA THR A 340 6.88 -11.47 14.35
C THR A 340 7.61 -11.88 15.62
N ARG A 341 8.43 -12.93 15.56
CA ARG A 341 9.22 -13.48 16.68
C ARG A 341 10.69 -13.46 16.35
N ILE A 342 11.54 -13.56 17.38
CA ILE A 342 13.00 -13.58 17.22
C ILE A 342 13.50 -15.00 17.10
N TYR A 343 14.31 -15.26 16.08
CA TYR A 343 15.01 -16.51 15.85
C TYR A 343 16.51 -16.30 15.80
N GLU A 344 17.27 -17.32 16.20
CA GLU A 344 18.72 -17.47 15.98
C GLU A 344 18.94 -18.47 14.86
N TYR A 345 19.82 -18.15 13.91
CA TYR A 345 20.30 -19.08 12.89
C TYR A 345 21.81 -19.33 13.12
N ASP A 346 22.19 -20.61 13.26
CA ASP A 346 23.57 -21.07 13.40
C ASP A 346 24.08 -21.51 12.01
N LEU A 347 25.08 -20.81 11.47
CA LEU A 347 25.58 -21.06 10.12
C LEU A 347 26.31 -22.41 9.99
N ALA A 348 27.03 -22.83 11.03
CA ALA A 348 27.76 -24.10 11.01
C ALA A 348 26.81 -25.30 11.06
N LYS A 349 25.75 -25.20 11.87
CA LYS A 349 24.74 -26.26 12.03
C LYS A 349 23.63 -26.20 10.96
N GLN A 350 23.56 -25.08 10.21
CA GLN A 350 22.47 -24.81 9.27
C GLN A 350 21.09 -24.99 9.92
N SER A 351 20.91 -24.54 11.13
CA SER A 351 19.71 -24.72 11.92
C SER A 351 19.28 -23.43 12.62
N GLN A 352 17.98 -23.33 12.84
CA GLN A 352 17.38 -22.19 13.50
C GLN A 352 16.59 -22.61 14.73
N LYS A 353 16.52 -21.73 15.73
CA LYS A 353 15.72 -21.91 16.93
C LYS A 353 15.06 -20.60 17.35
N PRO A 354 13.83 -20.66 17.93
CA PRO A 354 13.20 -19.48 18.51
C PRO A 354 13.98 -19.04 19.76
N LEU A 355 14.12 -17.72 19.96
CA LEU A 355 14.73 -17.14 21.16
C LEU A 355 13.68 -16.54 22.08
N TRP A 356 12.68 -15.87 21.52
CA TRP A 356 11.68 -15.19 22.30
C TRP A 356 10.39 -14.98 21.49
N ASN A 357 9.25 -15.07 22.18
CA ASN A 357 7.93 -14.95 21.58
C ASN A 357 7.02 -14.10 22.45
N ARG A 358 6.31 -13.19 21.84
CA ARG A 358 5.17 -12.45 22.38
C ARG A 358 4.07 -12.34 21.33
N GLU A 359 2.89 -11.90 21.76
CA GLU A 359 1.79 -11.70 20.83
C GLU A 359 1.93 -10.43 19.97
N GLU A 360 2.76 -9.47 20.40
CA GLU A 360 3.00 -8.24 19.65
C GLU A 360 4.11 -8.41 18.60
N ASN A 361 4.04 -7.58 17.56
CA ASN A 361 5.06 -7.57 16.51
C ASN A 361 6.38 -6.95 17.00
N ILE A 362 7.47 -7.59 16.61
CA ILE A 362 8.85 -7.17 16.88
C ILE A 362 9.43 -6.58 15.59
N VAL A 363 10.17 -5.50 15.70
CA VAL A 363 10.91 -4.87 14.58
C VAL A 363 12.20 -4.20 15.06
N ARG A 364 13.06 -3.88 14.10
CA ARG A 364 14.34 -3.20 14.35
C ARG A 364 15.25 -3.97 15.32
N LEU A 365 15.38 -5.24 15.04
CA LEU A 365 16.28 -6.13 15.76
C LEU A 365 17.75 -5.75 15.47
N ARG A 366 18.55 -5.55 16.54
CA ARG A 366 19.98 -5.30 16.42
C ARG A 366 20.73 -5.94 17.57
N VAL A 367 21.90 -6.51 17.26
CA VAL A 367 22.88 -6.97 18.26
C VAL A 367 23.58 -5.77 18.88
N SER A 368 23.75 -5.78 20.21
CA SER A 368 24.53 -4.74 20.89
C SER A 368 26.01 -4.79 20.47
N PRO A 369 26.75 -3.67 20.51
CA PRO A 369 28.14 -3.65 20.08
C PRO A 369 29.08 -4.61 20.87
N ASP A 370 28.73 -4.93 22.13
CA ASP A 370 29.46 -5.95 22.93
C ASP A 370 29.13 -7.39 22.52
N GLY A 371 28.05 -7.58 21.73
CA GLY A 371 27.59 -8.89 21.25
C GLY A 371 26.83 -9.73 22.27
N LYS A 372 26.46 -9.16 23.43
CA LYS A 372 25.82 -9.92 24.52
C LYS A 372 24.29 -9.82 24.53
N HIS A 373 23.74 -8.82 23.84
CA HIS A 373 22.32 -8.50 23.90
C HIS A 373 21.73 -8.30 22.50
N LEU A 374 20.43 -8.58 22.39
CA LEU A 374 19.59 -8.11 21.29
C LEU A 374 18.70 -6.99 21.79
N PHE A 375 18.61 -5.92 21.03
CA PHE A 375 17.64 -4.86 21.24
C PHE A 375 16.64 -4.86 20.10
N PHE A 376 15.38 -4.56 20.42
CA PHE A 376 14.30 -4.55 19.45
C PHE A 376 13.12 -3.72 19.96
N TRP A 377 12.34 -3.21 19.03
CA TRP A 377 11.07 -2.57 19.34
C TRP A 377 9.95 -3.60 19.35
N VAL A 378 9.06 -3.46 20.34
CA VAL A 378 7.80 -4.16 20.43
C VAL A 378 6.68 -3.17 20.13
N ALA A 379 5.75 -3.52 19.24
CA ALA A 379 4.58 -2.72 18.92
C ALA A 379 3.41 -3.06 19.85
N GLY A 380 2.42 -2.16 19.93
CA GLY A 380 1.17 -2.41 20.63
C GLY A 380 1.05 -1.71 21.99
N PRO A 381 0.07 -2.11 22.81
CA PRO A 381 -0.21 -1.47 24.11
C PRO A 381 0.96 -1.57 25.09
N GLU A 382 1.67 -2.68 25.11
CA GLU A 382 2.90 -2.90 25.88
C GLU A 382 4.15 -2.54 25.10
N GLY A 383 4.00 -1.68 24.08
CA GLY A 383 5.08 -1.26 23.20
C GLY A 383 6.25 -0.59 23.91
N GLY A 384 7.42 -0.67 23.29
CA GLY A 384 8.65 -0.06 23.78
C GLY A 384 9.91 -0.69 23.26
N LEU A 385 11.05 -0.20 23.75
CA LEU A 385 12.35 -0.78 23.48
C LEU A 385 12.65 -1.88 24.52
N TYR A 386 13.01 -3.04 24.02
CA TYR A 386 13.32 -4.21 24.82
C TYR A 386 14.77 -4.67 24.58
N ARG A 387 15.34 -5.31 25.58
CA ARG A 387 16.63 -5.97 25.54
C ARG A 387 16.48 -7.44 25.92
N LEU A 388 17.01 -8.33 25.11
CA LEU A 388 17.16 -9.75 25.41
C LEU A 388 18.63 -10.05 25.61
N THR A 389 18.99 -10.64 26.76
CA THR A 389 20.33 -11.11 27.05
C THR A 389 20.54 -12.48 26.42
N LEU A 390 21.57 -12.63 25.58
CA LEU A 390 21.74 -13.85 24.75
C LEU A 390 22.12 -15.10 25.57
N VAL A 391 22.84 -14.93 26.69
CA VAL A 391 23.36 -16.06 27.49
C VAL A 391 22.26 -16.76 28.30
N ASP A 392 21.33 -16.00 28.87
CA ASP A 392 20.30 -16.52 29.76
C ASP A 392 18.88 -16.30 29.25
N GLN A 393 18.76 -15.68 28.06
CA GLN A 393 17.50 -15.35 27.35
C GLN A 393 16.52 -14.49 28.19
N LYS A 394 17.05 -13.77 29.21
CA LYS A 394 16.22 -12.85 29.97
C LYS A 394 15.90 -11.60 29.18
N VAL A 395 14.62 -11.22 29.21
CA VAL A 395 14.13 -10.03 28.55
C VAL A 395 13.80 -8.93 29.55
N LYS A 396 14.29 -7.73 29.28
CA LYS A 396 14.01 -6.53 30.06
C LYS A 396 13.45 -5.43 29.15
N ARG A 397 12.35 -4.78 29.56
CA ARG A 397 11.87 -3.57 28.91
C ARG A 397 12.72 -2.38 29.38
N ILE A 398 13.42 -1.74 28.44
CA ILE A 398 14.28 -0.58 28.67
C ILE A 398 13.47 0.71 28.68
N LEU A 399 12.51 0.81 27.75
CA LEU A 399 11.65 1.97 27.59
C LEU A 399 10.20 1.52 27.35
N LYS A 400 9.23 2.09 28.08
CA LYS A 400 7.81 1.95 27.79
C LYS A 400 7.39 3.05 26.81
N LEU A 401 6.87 2.66 25.66
CA LEU A 401 6.37 3.57 24.65
C LEU A 401 5.15 2.92 23.95
N PRO A 402 3.96 3.00 24.55
CA PRO A 402 2.77 2.38 24.01
C PRO A 402 2.32 3.08 22.72
N GLY A 403 1.63 2.36 21.85
CA GLY A 403 1.04 2.92 20.64
C GLY A 403 2.04 3.23 19.52
N ILE A 404 3.24 2.66 19.55
CA ILE A 404 4.18 2.75 18.43
C ILE A 404 3.53 2.15 17.19
N HIS A 405 3.21 3.01 16.23
CA HIS A 405 2.78 2.60 14.92
C HIS A 405 4.02 2.40 14.02
N LEU A 406 4.32 1.15 13.74
CA LEU A 406 5.46 0.75 12.90
C LEU A 406 5.21 1.02 11.42
N ARG A 407 4.69 2.19 11.07
CA ARG A 407 4.50 2.60 9.69
C ARG A 407 5.79 3.21 9.15
N GLY A 408 6.39 2.51 8.21
CA GLY A 408 7.51 3.01 7.41
C GLY A 408 8.89 2.88 8.07
N ARG A 409 9.92 2.99 7.25
CA ARG A 409 11.34 2.94 7.63
C ARG A 409 11.84 4.19 8.38
N GLY A 410 11.00 5.21 8.55
CA GLY A 410 11.36 6.47 9.18
C GLY A 410 10.64 6.67 10.50
N GLY A 411 11.36 6.72 11.62
CA GLY A 411 10.81 7.26 12.83
C GLY A 411 11.07 6.52 14.14
N ILE A 412 11.70 5.34 14.13
CA ILE A 412 12.11 4.66 15.37
C ILE A 412 13.53 4.13 15.21
N ASP A 413 14.45 5.03 14.93
CA ASP A 413 15.86 4.69 14.93
C ASP A 413 16.40 4.82 16.36
N TYR A 414 17.29 3.92 16.72
CA TYR A 414 18.05 4.00 17.96
C TYR A 414 19.51 3.66 17.72
N GLU A 415 20.38 4.27 18.51
CA GLU A 415 21.82 4.14 18.36
C GLU A 415 22.49 4.12 19.74
N TRP A 416 23.47 3.23 19.95
CA TRP A 416 24.26 3.20 21.17
C TRP A 416 25.33 4.27 21.19
N SER A 417 25.57 4.81 22.39
CA SER A 417 26.76 5.60 22.62
C SER A 417 28.02 4.75 22.46
N PRO A 418 29.20 5.35 22.16
CA PRO A 418 30.44 4.61 21.99
C PRO A 418 30.87 3.80 23.23
N ASP A 419 30.46 4.21 24.44
CA ASP A 419 30.68 3.47 25.69
C ASP A 419 29.60 2.45 26.01
N GLU A 420 28.55 2.34 25.15
CA GLU A 420 27.40 1.43 25.30
C GLU A 420 26.54 1.68 26.55
N LYS A 421 26.74 2.80 27.25
CA LYS A 421 25.96 3.15 28.45
C LYS A 421 24.64 3.85 28.15
N TRP A 422 24.52 4.44 26.96
CA TRP A 422 23.38 5.25 26.56
C TRP A 422 22.81 4.82 25.23
N ILE A 423 21.49 5.04 25.03
CA ILE A 423 20.80 4.87 23.77
C ILE A 423 20.13 6.20 23.40
N ALA A 424 20.47 6.73 22.22
CA ALA A 424 19.73 7.82 21.60
C ALA A 424 18.66 7.22 20.68
N TYR A 425 17.45 7.77 20.70
CA TYR A 425 16.33 7.29 19.88
C TYR A 425 15.42 8.43 19.45
N THR A 426 14.70 8.22 18.37
CA THR A 426 13.70 9.15 17.85
C THR A 426 12.32 8.68 18.27
N THR A 427 11.47 9.59 18.75
CA THR A 427 10.05 9.29 18.97
C THR A 427 9.17 10.50 18.67
N ARG A 428 7.92 10.20 18.33
CA ARG A 428 6.91 11.21 18.04
C ARG A 428 6.46 11.90 19.33
N THR A 429 6.45 13.22 19.30
CA THR A 429 5.93 14.06 20.37
C THR A 429 4.88 15.00 19.77
N GLY A 430 3.59 14.71 20.00
CA GLY A 430 2.49 15.46 19.37
C GLY A 430 2.10 14.95 17.96
N SER A 431 1.34 15.77 17.22
CA SER A 431 0.72 15.35 15.95
C SER A 431 1.71 15.26 14.78
N SER A 432 2.73 16.12 14.73
CA SER A 432 3.63 16.26 13.57
C SER A 432 5.09 16.50 13.91
N SER A 433 5.51 16.37 15.18
CA SER A 433 6.89 16.56 15.61
C SER A 433 7.54 15.26 16.05
N TYR A 434 8.82 15.13 15.78
CA TYR A 434 9.67 14.03 16.26
C TYR A 434 10.85 14.63 17.02
N ASN A 435 11.12 14.10 18.21
CA ASN A 435 12.23 14.53 19.04
C ASN A 435 13.23 13.40 19.26
N ILE A 436 14.46 13.77 19.52
CA ILE A 436 15.52 12.86 19.94
C ILE A 436 15.57 12.83 21.44
N TRP A 437 15.62 11.63 21.95
CA TRP A 437 15.69 11.32 23.38
C TRP A 437 16.93 10.48 23.67
N ILE A 438 17.43 10.57 24.88
CA ILE A 438 18.51 9.71 25.38
C ILE A 438 18.01 9.00 26.64
N ILE A 439 18.31 7.69 26.73
CA ILE A 439 18.00 6.85 27.89
C ILE A 439 19.22 6.01 28.25
N PRO A 440 19.48 5.70 29.55
CA PRO A 440 20.48 4.71 29.91
C PRO A 440 20.20 3.34 29.24
N ALA A 441 21.23 2.65 28.75
CA ALA A 441 21.09 1.35 28.11
C ALA A 441 20.54 0.26 29.06
N GLU A 442 20.67 0.47 30.35
CA GLU A 442 20.06 -0.38 31.39
C GLU A 442 18.61 0.00 31.73
N GLY A 443 18.05 1.02 31.08
CA GLY A 443 16.77 1.59 31.42
C GLY A 443 16.86 2.66 32.50
N GLY A 444 15.79 3.42 32.65
CA GLY A 444 15.72 4.54 33.59
C GLY A 444 14.91 5.71 33.01
N GLU A 445 15.21 6.91 33.47
CA GLU A 445 14.54 8.11 32.98
C GLU A 445 15.09 8.55 31.63
N ALA A 446 14.22 8.67 30.63
CA ALA A 446 14.56 9.20 29.31
C ALA A 446 14.53 10.73 29.32
N LYS A 447 15.50 11.37 28.70
CA LYS A 447 15.61 12.83 28.59
C LYS A 447 15.43 13.28 27.14
N ASN A 448 14.54 14.25 26.91
CA ASN A 448 14.36 14.88 25.61
C ASN A 448 15.54 15.85 25.34
N ILE A 449 16.23 15.65 24.24
CA ILE A 449 17.42 16.43 23.86
C ILE A 449 17.06 17.63 23.00
N THR A 450 16.09 17.47 22.10
CA THR A 450 15.79 18.49 21.08
C THR A 450 14.71 19.49 21.49
N GLN A 451 13.77 19.09 22.33
CA GLN A 451 12.77 19.93 23.03
C GLN A 451 12.02 20.96 22.15
N LEU A 452 11.80 20.64 20.87
CA LEU A 452 11.18 21.59 19.91
C LEU A 452 10.16 20.88 19.03
N SER A 453 9.12 21.60 18.61
CA SER A 453 8.16 21.14 17.59
C SER A 453 8.75 21.21 16.19
N ALA A 454 9.62 20.26 15.87
CA ALA A 454 10.31 20.11 14.60
C ALA A 454 10.48 18.62 14.28
N LEU A 455 10.95 18.30 13.09
CA LEU A 455 11.29 16.94 12.69
C LEU A 455 12.79 16.71 13.01
N HIS A 456 13.07 15.85 13.96
CA HIS A 456 14.42 15.42 14.29
C HIS A 456 14.51 13.92 14.11
N SER A 457 15.54 13.43 13.41
CA SER A 457 15.72 12.00 13.12
C SER A 457 17.18 11.60 12.97
N GLN A 458 17.43 10.29 12.93
CA GLN A 458 18.72 9.69 12.66
C GLN A 458 19.83 10.12 13.66
N PRO A 459 19.60 9.94 14.97
CA PRO A 459 20.65 10.26 15.95
C PRO A 459 21.88 9.39 15.71
N THR A 460 23.06 10.00 15.68
CA THR A 460 24.34 9.34 15.48
C THR A 460 25.37 9.92 16.43
N TRP A 461 25.95 9.09 17.28
CA TRP A 461 26.97 9.52 18.24
C TRP A 461 28.31 9.79 17.56
N SER A 462 29.01 10.83 18.02
CA SER A 462 30.42 10.94 17.69
C SER A 462 31.22 9.79 18.33
N THR A 463 32.17 9.24 17.60
CA THR A 463 32.95 8.11 18.07
C THR A 463 33.91 8.49 19.22
N ASP A 464 34.12 9.79 19.47
CA ASP A 464 34.84 10.33 20.62
C ASP A 464 33.93 10.66 21.83
N GLY A 465 32.59 10.45 21.68
CA GLY A 465 31.63 10.64 22.75
C GLY A 465 31.30 12.09 23.14
N LYS A 466 31.69 13.06 22.34
CA LYS A 466 31.49 14.50 22.65
C LYS A 466 30.20 15.09 22.08
N TYR A 467 29.72 14.55 20.97
CA TYR A 467 28.59 15.10 20.22
C TYR A 467 27.58 14.00 19.83
N LEU A 468 26.32 14.44 19.64
CA LEU A 468 25.29 13.68 18.96
C LEU A 468 24.89 14.43 17.71
N TYR A 469 24.95 13.78 16.55
CA TYR A 469 24.54 14.30 15.25
C TYR A 469 23.13 13.83 14.89
N PHE A 470 22.43 14.63 14.11
CA PHE A 470 21.08 14.28 13.67
C PHE A 470 20.61 15.16 12.51
N GLN A 471 19.61 14.68 11.81
CA GLN A 471 18.84 15.47 10.83
C GLN A 471 17.79 16.32 11.56
N SER A 472 17.60 17.56 11.11
CA SER A 472 16.54 18.44 11.64
C SER A 472 16.10 19.48 10.62
N ASP A 473 14.85 19.94 10.78
CA ASP A 473 14.29 21.12 10.11
C ASP A 473 14.13 22.35 11.04
N ARG A 474 14.65 22.30 12.26
CA ARG A 474 14.54 23.31 13.33
C ARG A 474 14.76 24.75 12.87
N SER A 475 15.80 25.00 12.09
CA SER A 475 16.13 26.30 11.49
C SER A 475 16.43 26.11 9.99
N GLY A 476 15.51 25.42 9.30
CA GLY A 476 15.70 24.93 7.95
C GLY A 476 16.39 23.57 7.93
N GLU A 477 16.01 22.75 6.97
CA GLU A 477 16.54 21.38 6.82
C GLU A 477 18.06 21.34 6.80
N GLY A 478 18.65 20.31 7.40
CA GLY A 478 20.09 20.14 7.41
C GLY A 478 20.61 19.14 8.42
N LEU A 479 21.94 19.07 8.49
CA LEU A 479 22.70 18.31 9.47
C LEU A 479 22.98 19.18 10.70
N TYR A 480 22.62 18.66 11.84
CA TYR A 480 22.78 19.30 13.13
C TYR A 480 23.65 18.46 14.05
N ARG A 481 24.22 19.09 15.07
CA ARG A 481 24.88 18.44 16.19
C ARG A 481 24.48 19.10 17.50
N VAL A 482 24.56 18.35 18.58
CA VAL A 482 24.47 18.86 19.94
C VAL A 482 25.74 18.47 20.73
N ALA A 483 26.34 19.43 21.42
CA ALA A 483 27.44 19.18 22.32
C ALA A 483 26.91 18.57 23.63
N LEU A 484 27.43 17.41 24.03
CA LEU A 484 26.98 16.69 25.22
C LEU A 484 27.42 17.37 26.54
N GLN A 485 28.47 18.14 26.50
CA GLN A 485 29.00 18.91 27.65
C GLN A 485 29.09 20.39 27.26
N ARG A 486 28.99 21.29 28.28
CA ARG A 486 29.02 22.76 28.06
C ARG A 486 30.40 23.27 27.61
N ASP A 487 31.45 22.69 28.13
CA ASP A 487 32.84 23.04 27.75
C ASP A 487 33.09 22.74 26.25
N LYS A 488 32.50 21.69 25.69
CA LYS A 488 32.61 21.34 24.27
C LYS A 488 31.85 22.30 23.36
N PHE A 489 30.77 22.92 23.85
CA PHE A 489 30.01 23.92 23.10
C PHE A 489 30.76 25.26 22.98
N ARG A 490 31.46 25.67 24.03
CA ARG A 490 32.21 26.94 24.12
C ARG A 490 33.67 26.83 23.73
N SER A 491 34.14 25.65 23.34
CA SER A 491 35.54 25.42 22.99
C SER A 491 35.91 26.12 21.67
N THR A 492 37.20 26.45 21.55
CA THR A 492 37.81 27.04 20.35
C THR A 492 37.79 26.05 19.18
N ASP A 493 38.00 26.52 17.95
CA ASP A 493 38.13 25.64 16.77
C ASP A 493 39.23 24.57 16.95
N VAL A 494 40.28 24.89 17.67
CA VAL A 494 41.37 23.94 17.98
C VAL A 494 40.90 22.84 18.92
N ASP A 495 40.14 23.21 19.95
CA ASP A 495 39.60 22.26 20.94
C ASP A 495 38.47 21.39 20.37
N GLN A 496 37.82 21.86 19.32
CA GLN A 496 36.75 21.12 18.63
C GLN A 496 37.30 20.10 17.62
N ARG A 497 38.61 20.04 17.37
CA ARG A 497 39.20 19.05 16.46
C ARG A 497 38.84 17.64 16.87
N PHE A 498 38.41 16.85 15.89
CA PHE A 498 38.18 15.44 16.11
C PHE A 498 39.52 14.73 16.37
N VAL A 499 39.61 14.09 17.51
CA VAL A 499 40.76 13.24 17.85
C VAL A 499 40.24 11.83 17.97
N LYS A 500 40.75 10.93 17.10
CA LYS A 500 40.39 9.51 17.18
C LYS A 500 40.74 8.95 18.54
N PRO A 501 39.77 8.41 19.29
CA PRO A 501 40.08 7.84 20.62
C PRO A 501 41.00 6.65 20.51
N SER A 502 42.02 6.59 21.39
CA SER A 502 42.92 5.43 21.51
C SER A 502 42.30 4.30 22.34
N LYS A 503 41.30 4.63 23.15
CA LYS A 503 40.49 3.71 23.98
C LYS A 503 39.01 4.03 23.81
N LYS A 504 38.16 3.10 24.24
CA LYS A 504 36.69 3.33 24.28
C LYS A 504 36.44 4.58 25.16
N PRO A 505 35.84 5.66 24.61
CA PRO A 505 35.62 6.90 25.35
C PRO A 505 34.50 6.70 26.37
N GLU A 506 34.58 7.41 27.49
CA GLU A 506 33.48 7.56 28.43
C GLU A 506 32.57 8.72 27.95
N VAL A 507 31.26 8.47 27.76
CA VAL A 507 30.29 9.47 27.36
C VAL A 507 29.74 10.16 28.61
N LYS A 508 30.00 11.46 28.75
CA LYS A 508 29.45 12.31 29.81
C LYS A 508 28.43 13.27 29.22
N ILE A 509 27.22 13.32 29.82
CA ILE A 509 26.15 14.13 29.34
C ILE A 509 25.67 15.08 30.42
N GLU A 510 25.72 16.38 30.12
CA GLU A 510 25.07 17.42 30.91
C GLU A 510 23.74 17.77 30.32
N PHE A 511 22.66 17.27 30.91
CA PHE A 511 21.31 17.43 30.35
C PHE A 511 20.74 18.83 30.54
N ASP A 512 21.20 19.58 31.54
CA ASP A 512 20.71 20.93 31.76
C ASP A 512 21.01 21.84 30.57
N ALA A 513 19.97 22.51 30.07
CA ALA A 513 19.99 23.37 28.88
C ALA A 513 20.65 22.74 27.64
N ILE A 514 20.55 21.42 27.46
CA ILE A 514 21.20 20.70 26.33
C ILE A 514 20.68 21.16 24.97
N SER A 515 19.40 21.49 24.87
CA SER A 515 18.78 21.97 23.62
C SER A 515 19.35 23.31 23.12
N GLU A 516 19.95 24.11 23.99
CA GLU A 516 20.61 25.37 23.65
C GLU A 516 21.98 25.16 23.00
N ARG A 517 22.56 23.96 23.13
CA ARG A 517 23.84 23.58 22.54
C ARG A 517 23.71 22.94 21.15
N ILE A 518 22.53 22.98 20.59
CA ILE A 518 22.26 22.47 19.24
C ILE A 518 22.76 23.49 18.21
N GLN A 519 23.54 23.02 17.26
CA GLN A 519 24.11 23.81 16.17
C GLN A 519 23.79 23.17 14.82
N LYS A 520 23.36 23.99 13.86
CA LYS A 520 23.32 23.60 12.46
C LYS A 520 24.73 23.63 11.91
N ILE A 521 25.22 22.51 11.38
CA ILE A 521 26.58 22.41 10.84
C ILE A 521 26.61 22.32 9.32
N SER A 522 25.49 21.95 8.69
CA SER A 522 25.36 21.95 7.24
C SER A 522 23.91 22.13 6.80
N SER A 523 23.70 22.76 5.65
CA SER A 523 22.39 22.82 4.97
C SER A 523 22.14 21.61 4.05
N THR A 524 23.13 20.72 3.87
CA THR A 524 22.89 19.44 3.20
C THR A 524 22.10 18.53 4.14
N ASN A 525 20.88 18.20 3.73
CA ASN A 525 19.93 17.46 4.57
C ASN A 525 20.16 15.95 4.48
N PRO A 526 20.55 15.25 5.58
CA PRO A 526 20.58 13.80 5.61
C PRO A 526 19.17 13.23 5.47
N SER A 527 18.86 12.61 4.32
CA SER A 527 17.55 11.97 4.12
C SER A 527 17.49 10.57 4.75
N SER A 528 18.64 9.87 4.86
CA SER A 528 18.75 8.57 5.54
C SER A 528 20.21 8.19 5.85
N ASP A 529 20.38 7.17 6.70
CA ASP A 529 21.60 6.43 6.96
C ASP A 529 22.78 7.30 7.43
N LEU A 530 22.51 8.31 8.27
CA LEU A 530 23.56 9.11 8.91
C LEU A 530 24.39 8.22 9.81
N THR A 531 25.71 8.23 9.63
CA THR A 531 26.65 7.41 10.40
C THR A 531 28.02 8.10 10.48
N MET A 532 28.81 7.75 11.50
CA MET A 532 30.17 8.27 11.70
C MET A 532 31.20 7.14 11.67
N THR A 533 32.25 7.34 10.92
CA THR A 533 33.41 6.43 10.90
C THR A 533 34.34 6.69 12.06
N SER A 534 35.18 5.70 12.42
CA SER A 534 36.10 5.81 13.54
C SER A 534 37.15 6.94 13.43
N ASP A 535 37.34 7.49 12.24
CA ASP A 535 38.21 8.62 11.96
C ASP A 535 37.48 9.98 11.93
N GLY A 536 36.24 10.02 12.39
CA GLY A 536 35.49 11.25 12.58
C GLY A 536 34.80 11.81 11.34
N ARG A 537 34.74 11.05 10.25
CA ARG A 537 33.99 11.46 9.07
C ARG A 537 32.53 11.01 9.16
N LEU A 538 31.61 11.90 8.84
CA LEU A 538 30.20 11.62 8.74
C LEU A 538 29.86 11.21 7.30
N PHE A 539 29.01 10.20 7.16
CA PHE A 539 28.46 9.75 5.89
C PHE A 539 26.94 9.66 6.00
N PHE A 540 26.24 10.05 4.92
CA PHE A 540 24.77 10.00 4.87
C PHE A 540 24.28 10.02 3.44
N LEU A 541 23.01 9.64 3.24
CA LEU A 541 22.31 9.82 1.97
C LEU A 541 21.54 11.13 1.95
N SER A 542 21.62 11.85 0.83
CA SER A 542 20.77 13.00 0.53
C SER A 542 20.35 12.93 -0.93
N GLY A 543 19.02 12.89 -1.18
CA GLY A 543 18.49 12.66 -2.53
C GLY A 543 18.99 11.37 -3.20
N GLY A 544 19.30 10.34 -2.41
CA GLY A 544 19.85 9.06 -2.90
C GLY A 544 21.31 9.13 -3.36
N ASN A 545 22.02 10.21 -3.07
CA ASN A 545 23.47 10.32 -3.26
C ASN A 545 24.18 10.23 -1.92
N VAL A 546 25.41 9.70 -1.92
CA VAL A 546 26.24 9.62 -0.72
C VAL A 546 27.01 10.91 -0.54
N TYR A 547 26.91 11.46 0.65
CA TYR A 547 27.68 12.63 1.08
C TYR A 547 28.65 12.25 2.20
N ARG A 548 29.80 12.92 2.20
CA ARG A 548 30.76 12.90 3.30
C ARG A 548 30.84 14.29 3.90
N SER A 549 30.88 14.36 5.24
CA SER A 549 31.10 15.60 5.97
C SER A 549 32.20 15.44 6.99
N THR A 550 32.94 16.50 7.27
CA THR A 550 33.76 16.60 8.47
C THR A 550 32.85 16.68 9.71
N HIS A 551 33.35 16.33 10.88
CA HIS A 551 32.59 16.32 12.14
C HIS A 551 32.03 17.72 12.52
N ASP A 552 32.61 18.80 12.03
CA ASP A 552 32.21 20.18 12.27
C ASP A 552 31.34 20.74 11.11
N GLY A 553 31.14 19.99 10.05
CA GLY A 553 30.34 20.39 8.90
C GLY A 553 31.00 21.41 7.98
N LYS A 554 32.26 21.79 8.21
CA LYS A 554 32.98 22.79 7.41
C LYS A 554 33.22 22.33 5.97
N GLU A 555 33.42 21.02 5.79
CA GLU A 555 33.57 20.42 4.46
C GLU A 555 32.47 19.35 4.25
N VAL A 556 31.55 19.63 3.35
CA VAL A 556 30.54 18.67 2.90
C VAL A 556 30.74 18.41 1.42
N LYS A 557 30.99 17.15 1.08
CA LYS A 557 31.26 16.71 -0.30
C LYS A 557 30.30 15.62 -0.72
N LYS A 558 29.67 15.80 -1.87
CA LYS A 558 28.99 14.71 -2.56
C LYS A 558 30.04 13.78 -3.15
N ILE A 559 29.92 12.46 -2.85
CA ILE A 559 30.91 11.47 -3.27
C ILE A 559 30.57 10.88 -4.63
N ASN A 560 29.28 10.76 -4.95
CA ASN A 560 28.81 10.16 -6.20
C ASN A 560 27.54 10.84 -6.70
N ASP A 561 27.22 10.58 -7.97
CA ASP A 561 26.03 11.07 -8.66
C ASP A 561 25.05 9.95 -9.06
N GLY A 562 23.89 10.33 -9.59
CA GLY A 562 22.91 9.43 -10.18
C GLY A 562 21.86 8.85 -9.23
N GLY A 563 21.81 9.31 -7.97
CA GLY A 563 20.72 9.04 -7.02
C GLY A 563 20.33 7.56 -6.79
N GLY A 564 19.19 7.36 -6.17
CA GLY A 564 18.52 6.05 -6.06
C GLY A 564 19.15 5.03 -5.09
N ARG A 565 20.12 5.44 -4.27
CA ARG A 565 20.75 4.59 -3.25
C ARG A 565 19.95 4.64 -1.97
N VAL A 566 19.88 3.50 -1.30
CA VAL A 566 19.22 3.33 0.00
C VAL A 566 20.00 2.33 0.85
N ALA A 567 19.79 2.35 2.17
CA ALA A 567 20.36 1.43 3.13
C ALA A 567 21.90 1.38 3.06
N LEU A 568 22.53 2.56 3.19
CA LEU A 568 23.99 2.68 3.28
C LEU A 568 24.48 2.07 4.59
N ARG A 569 25.43 1.13 4.52
CA ARG A 569 26.07 0.50 5.67
C ARG A 569 27.57 0.57 5.52
N ILE A 570 28.24 1.23 6.48
CA ILE A 570 29.70 1.32 6.49
C ILE A 570 30.28 -0.04 6.93
N LEU A 571 31.28 -0.52 6.21
CA LEU A 571 32.01 -1.72 6.59
C LEU A 571 32.85 -1.46 7.84
N ALA A 572 33.09 -2.50 8.65
CA ALA A 572 33.85 -2.40 9.92
C ALA A 572 35.27 -1.81 9.75
N ASN A 573 35.86 -1.93 8.54
CA ASN A 573 37.18 -1.35 8.26
C ASN A 573 37.14 0.18 8.00
N GLY A 574 35.96 0.79 7.97
CA GLY A 574 35.74 2.24 7.72
C GLY A 574 36.16 2.75 6.34
N ARG A 575 36.55 1.86 5.42
CA ARG A 575 37.03 2.23 4.06
C ARG A 575 36.03 1.97 2.96
N GLY A 576 35.03 1.15 3.22
CA GLY A 576 34.00 0.77 2.26
C GLY A 576 32.61 0.87 2.87
N ALA A 577 31.62 0.78 2.00
CA ALA A 577 30.22 0.68 2.36
C ALA A 577 29.47 -0.29 1.43
N THR A 578 28.37 -0.84 1.92
CA THR A 578 27.34 -1.48 1.10
C THR A 578 26.13 -0.55 1.00
N PHE A 579 25.41 -0.67 -0.08
CA PHE A 579 24.12 0.00 -0.27
C PHE A 579 23.28 -0.77 -1.29
N MET A 580 22.00 -0.45 -1.37
CA MET A 580 21.08 -0.98 -2.38
C MET A 580 20.72 0.10 -3.39
N LYS A 581 20.59 -0.31 -4.67
CA LYS A 581 20.11 0.53 -5.77
C LYS A 581 19.28 -0.32 -6.72
N SER A 582 18.00 0.07 -6.92
CA SER A 582 17.06 -0.67 -7.79
C SER A 582 16.98 -2.17 -7.48
N GLY A 583 16.93 -2.55 -6.20
CA GLY A 583 16.85 -3.95 -5.76
C GLY A 583 18.13 -4.76 -5.96
N LYS A 584 19.28 -4.12 -6.19
CA LYS A 584 20.60 -4.76 -6.31
C LYS A 584 21.53 -4.22 -5.23
N MET A 585 22.43 -5.08 -4.76
CA MET A 585 23.47 -4.71 -3.80
C MET A 585 24.71 -4.17 -4.50
N HIS A 586 25.37 -3.21 -3.87
CA HIS A 586 26.61 -2.61 -4.33
C HIS A 586 27.60 -2.46 -3.18
N LEU A 587 28.87 -2.57 -3.52
CA LEU A 587 29.99 -2.15 -2.68
C LEU A 587 30.51 -0.79 -3.16
N MET A 588 30.91 0.08 -2.25
CA MET A 588 31.52 1.36 -2.58
C MET A 588 32.79 1.58 -1.77
N LYS A 589 33.82 2.14 -2.43
CA LYS A 589 35.00 2.69 -1.73
C LYS A 589 34.68 4.10 -1.27
N LEU A 590 34.73 4.37 0.04
CA LEU A 590 34.32 5.65 0.62
C LEU A 590 35.21 6.84 0.20
N ASP A 591 36.49 6.60 -0.08
CA ASP A 591 37.41 7.67 -0.46
C ASP A 591 37.23 8.13 -1.89
N SER A 592 36.99 7.21 -2.83
CA SER A 592 36.87 7.50 -4.26
C SER A 592 35.40 7.55 -4.77
N GLY A 593 34.45 7.02 -4.03
CA GLY A 593 33.06 6.85 -4.49
C GLY A 593 32.88 5.77 -5.53
N SER A 594 33.94 5.01 -5.85
CA SER A 594 33.90 3.92 -6.83
C SER A 594 32.96 2.80 -6.38
N GLU A 595 31.99 2.46 -7.25
CA GLU A 595 30.95 1.47 -6.97
C GLU A 595 31.20 0.18 -7.75
N THR A 596 30.95 -0.95 -7.13
CA THR A 596 31.02 -2.27 -7.73
C THR A 596 29.74 -3.05 -7.40
N PRO A 597 28.98 -3.55 -8.38
CA PRO A 597 27.81 -4.36 -8.11
C PRO A 597 28.20 -5.70 -7.46
N VAL A 598 27.42 -6.12 -6.45
CA VAL A 598 27.49 -7.46 -5.89
C VAL A 598 26.49 -8.32 -6.67
N THR A 599 27.00 -9.05 -7.65
CA THR A 599 26.18 -9.95 -8.47
C THR A 599 25.88 -11.24 -7.73
N PHE A 600 24.65 -11.74 -7.85
CA PHE A 600 24.24 -13.03 -7.32
C PHE A 600 23.23 -13.71 -8.24
N THR A 601 23.11 -15.02 -8.09
CA THR A 601 22.02 -15.84 -8.64
C THR A 601 21.38 -16.60 -7.49
N ALA A 602 20.08 -16.44 -7.29
CA ALA A 602 19.31 -17.19 -6.31
C ALA A 602 18.24 -18.01 -7.03
N ASN A 603 18.21 -19.31 -6.77
CA ASN A 603 17.18 -20.21 -7.27
C ASN A 603 16.08 -20.32 -6.20
N VAL A 604 15.01 -19.58 -6.41
CA VAL A 604 13.89 -19.47 -5.46
C VAL A 604 12.79 -20.43 -5.87
N ILE A 605 12.35 -21.26 -4.94
CA ILE A 605 11.15 -22.09 -5.11
C ILE A 605 10.01 -21.43 -4.35
N LYS A 606 8.98 -21.00 -5.08
CA LYS A 606 7.80 -20.37 -4.48
C LYS A 606 6.66 -21.36 -4.39
N ASN A 607 6.21 -21.65 -3.19
CA ASN A 607 4.92 -22.29 -2.97
C ASN A 607 3.84 -21.19 -2.86
N THR A 608 3.07 -20.99 -3.93
CA THR A 608 2.09 -19.90 -4.04
C THR A 608 0.98 -20.00 -3.03
N LEU A 609 0.45 -21.21 -2.77
CA LEU A 609 -0.60 -21.39 -1.77
C LEU A 609 -0.08 -21.14 -0.35
N ALA A 610 1.10 -21.65 -0.01
CA ALA A 610 1.72 -21.41 1.29
C ALA A 610 1.98 -19.92 1.53
N LYS A 611 2.48 -19.19 0.51
CA LYS A 611 2.68 -17.72 0.59
C LYS A 611 1.37 -16.96 0.79
N ARG A 612 0.32 -17.29 0.05
CA ARG A 612 -1.00 -16.69 0.24
C ARG A 612 -1.58 -17.02 1.61
N THR A 613 -1.37 -18.24 2.10
CA THR A 613 -1.80 -18.64 3.45
C THR A 613 -1.09 -17.82 4.53
N ALA A 614 0.22 -17.66 4.45
CA ALA A 614 0.99 -16.82 5.37
C ALA A 614 0.52 -15.36 5.32
N ALA A 615 0.37 -14.79 4.11
CA ALA A 615 -0.12 -13.43 3.92
C ALA A 615 -1.55 -13.24 4.44
N PHE A 616 -2.43 -14.24 4.29
CA PHE A 616 -3.78 -14.23 4.83
C PHE A 616 -3.77 -14.17 6.37
N TYR A 617 -2.94 -14.98 7.02
CA TYR A 617 -2.80 -14.95 8.47
C TYR A 617 -2.22 -13.63 8.97
N GLN A 618 -1.22 -13.08 8.30
CA GLN A 618 -0.64 -11.78 8.62
C GLN A 618 -1.69 -10.65 8.48
N PHE A 619 -2.48 -10.68 7.41
CA PHE A 619 -3.60 -9.75 7.22
C PHE A 619 -4.62 -9.86 8.35
N TRP A 620 -5.12 -11.07 8.63
CA TRP A 620 -6.10 -11.30 9.69
C TRP A 620 -5.61 -10.81 11.05
N LYS A 621 -4.36 -11.12 11.42
CA LYS A 621 -3.75 -10.68 12.68
C LYS A 621 -3.55 -9.17 12.74
N THR A 622 -3.17 -8.54 11.64
CA THR A 622 -3.04 -7.09 11.58
C THR A 622 -4.35 -6.41 11.96
N TYR A 623 -5.46 -6.89 11.42
CA TYR A 623 -6.78 -6.37 11.80
C TYR A 623 -7.15 -6.74 13.24
N ASN A 624 -6.86 -7.97 13.67
CA ASN A 624 -7.13 -8.42 15.04
C ASN A 624 -6.48 -7.52 16.10
N HIS A 625 -5.29 -7.00 15.82
CA HIS A 625 -4.55 -6.15 16.77
C HIS A 625 -4.79 -4.65 16.57
N ARG A 626 -5.20 -4.22 15.38
CA ARG A 626 -5.22 -2.78 15.03
C ARG A 626 -6.60 -2.22 14.75
N PHE A 627 -7.62 -3.05 14.65
CA PHE A 627 -8.96 -2.54 14.46
C PHE A 627 -9.38 -1.74 15.69
N TYR A 628 -9.95 -0.56 15.48
CA TYR A 628 -10.21 0.40 16.56
C TYR A 628 -11.31 -0.06 17.54
N ASP A 629 -12.21 -0.92 17.09
CA ASP A 629 -13.26 -1.52 17.92
C ASP A 629 -12.86 -2.96 18.25
N SER A 630 -12.55 -3.21 19.54
CA SER A 630 -12.16 -4.54 20.02
C SER A 630 -13.27 -5.60 19.87
N ASN A 631 -14.52 -5.19 19.67
CA ASN A 631 -15.67 -6.06 19.41
C ASN A 631 -15.96 -6.25 17.93
N PHE A 632 -15.12 -5.71 17.03
CA PHE A 632 -15.24 -5.86 15.57
C PHE A 632 -16.65 -5.53 15.03
N HIS A 633 -17.29 -4.48 15.54
CA HIS A 633 -18.68 -4.13 15.26
C HIS A 633 -19.67 -5.31 15.50
N GLY A 634 -19.39 -6.11 16.54
CA GLY A 634 -20.17 -7.29 16.88
C GLY A 634 -19.91 -8.51 15.98
N ARG A 635 -18.81 -8.52 15.22
CA ARG A 635 -18.44 -9.65 14.33
C ARG A 635 -17.55 -10.66 15.04
N ASP A 636 -17.79 -11.91 14.81
CA ASP A 636 -16.85 -12.98 15.16
C ASP A 636 -15.70 -13.00 14.14
N TRP A 637 -14.62 -12.27 14.46
CA TRP A 637 -13.45 -12.15 13.59
C TRP A 637 -12.70 -13.48 13.41
N VAL A 638 -12.80 -14.38 14.39
CA VAL A 638 -12.22 -15.74 14.32
C VAL A 638 -13.01 -16.62 13.36
N ALA A 639 -14.34 -16.60 13.44
CA ALA A 639 -15.20 -17.34 12.51
C ALA A 639 -15.03 -16.84 11.07
N LEU A 640 -14.88 -15.51 10.88
CA LEU A 640 -14.57 -14.93 9.56
C LEU A 640 -13.24 -15.44 9.00
N ARG A 641 -12.19 -15.54 9.83
CA ARG A 641 -10.93 -16.16 9.40
C ARG A 641 -11.16 -17.55 8.80
N LYS A 642 -11.90 -18.41 9.50
CA LYS A 642 -12.18 -19.78 9.03
C LYS A 642 -12.93 -19.75 7.69
N LYS A 643 -14.00 -18.97 7.60
CA LYS A 643 -14.83 -18.81 6.38
C LYS A 643 -14.00 -18.44 5.13
N TYR A 644 -13.09 -17.47 5.26
CA TYR A 644 -12.31 -16.98 4.13
C TYR A 644 -11.07 -17.83 3.86
N LEU A 645 -10.49 -18.48 4.87
CA LEU A 645 -9.39 -19.43 4.70
C LEU A 645 -9.82 -20.67 3.87
N GLU A 646 -11.04 -21.15 4.05
CA GLU A 646 -11.60 -22.26 3.28
C GLU A 646 -11.72 -21.96 1.78
N ARG A 647 -11.82 -20.68 1.41
CA ARG A 647 -11.88 -20.21 0.01
C ARG A 647 -10.50 -20.02 -0.63
N LEU A 648 -9.46 -19.92 0.19
CA LEU A 648 -8.11 -19.58 -0.28
C LEU A 648 -7.52 -20.56 -1.32
N PRO A 649 -7.75 -21.88 -1.24
CA PRO A 649 -7.26 -22.82 -2.26
C PRO A 649 -7.81 -22.58 -3.68
N SER A 650 -8.93 -21.84 -3.80
CA SER A 650 -9.55 -21.50 -5.09
C SER A 650 -9.00 -20.22 -5.70
N VAL A 651 -8.07 -19.52 -5.02
CA VAL A 651 -7.52 -18.23 -5.42
C VAL A 651 -6.24 -18.45 -6.22
N ASP A 652 -6.22 -18.01 -7.47
CA ASP A 652 -5.08 -18.22 -8.38
C ASP A 652 -4.26 -16.96 -8.65
N THR A 653 -4.89 -15.78 -8.61
CA THR A 653 -4.24 -14.49 -8.93
C THR A 653 -4.11 -13.57 -7.72
N ASN A 654 -3.26 -12.56 -7.81
CA ASN A 654 -3.15 -11.54 -6.77
C ASN A 654 -4.41 -10.66 -6.68
N ASP A 655 -5.11 -10.45 -7.80
CA ASP A 655 -6.35 -9.68 -7.81
C ASP A 655 -7.48 -10.44 -7.11
N GLU A 656 -7.58 -11.76 -7.34
CA GLU A 656 -8.53 -12.63 -6.61
C GLU A 656 -8.19 -12.70 -5.12
N PHE A 657 -6.90 -12.78 -4.77
CA PHE A 657 -6.47 -12.74 -3.38
C PHE A 657 -6.84 -11.42 -2.70
N ALA A 658 -6.59 -10.30 -3.37
CA ALA A 658 -7.00 -8.99 -2.88
C ALA A 658 -8.53 -8.89 -2.72
N ALA A 659 -9.30 -9.42 -3.68
CA ALA A 659 -10.76 -9.46 -3.61
C ALA A 659 -11.24 -10.30 -2.41
N LEU A 660 -10.63 -11.46 -2.16
CA LEU A 660 -10.93 -12.30 -0.99
C LEU A 660 -10.72 -11.53 0.32
N LEU A 661 -9.59 -10.85 0.45
CA LEU A 661 -9.28 -10.05 1.64
C LEU A 661 -10.19 -8.81 1.75
N GLN A 662 -10.54 -8.17 0.64
CA GLN A 662 -11.50 -7.07 0.62
C GLN A 662 -12.90 -7.52 1.06
N MET A 663 -13.34 -8.71 0.65
CA MET A 663 -14.60 -9.29 1.12
C MET A 663 -14.57 -9.53 2.63
N MET A 664 -13.46 -10.07 3.14
CA MET A 664 -13.30 -10.31 4.58
C MET A 664 -13.35 -9.02 5.39
N VAL A 665 -12.60 -7.98 4.99
CA VAL A 665 -12.60 -6.71 5.71
C VAL A 665 -13.90 -5.94 5.53
N GLY A 666 -14.58 -6.15 4.42
CA GLY A 666 -15.90 -5.59 4.15
C GLY A 666 -16.97 -6.01 5.15
N GLU A 667 -16.80 -7.20 5.75
CA GLU A 667 -17.67 -7.67 6.83
C GLU A 667 -17.68 -6.74 8.06
N LEU A 668 -16.66 -5.92 8.23
CA LEU A 668 -16.56 -4.93 9.33
C LEU A 668 -17.37 -3.66 9.05
N ASP A 669 -17.85 -3.44 7.81
CA ASP A 669 -18.61 -2.27 7.38
C ASP A 669 -17.94 -0.91 7.72
N SER A 670 -16.62 -0.89 7.87
CA SER A 670 -15.85 0.32 8.23
C SER A 670 -15.37 1.08 6.99
N SER A 671 -15.18 2.39 7.12
CA SER A 671 -14.47 3.20 6.12
C SER A 671 -12.95 3.12 6.31
N HIS A 672 -12.18 3.52 5.29
CA HIS A 672 -10.70 3.51 5.32
C HIS A 672 -10.07 2.15 5.66
N SER A 673 -10.74 1.08 5.27
CA SER A 673 -10.30 -0.31 5.43
C SER A 673 -10.19 -0.98 4.07
N GLU A 674 -9.55 -0.30 3.12
CA GLU A 674 -9.31 -0.79 1.77
C GLU A 674 -8.00 -1.56 1.69
N LEU A 675 -7.98 -2.56 0.83
CA LEU A 675 -6.79 -3.27 0.40
C LEU A 675 -6.64 -3.10 -1.10
N SER A 676 -5.46 -2.73 -1.54
CA SER A 676 -5.12 -2.69 -2.96
C SER A 676 -4.15 -3.81 -3.27
N PRO A 677 -4.33 -4.55 -4.38
CA PRO A 677 -3.33 -5.51 -4.81
C PRO A 677 -2.01 -4.79 -5.09
N ALA A 678 -0.90 -5.49 -4.93
CA ALA A 678 0.39 -4.98 -5.38
C ALA A 678 0.28 -4.67 -6.88
N SER A 679 0.70 -3.45 -7.27
CA SER A 679 0.70 -3.08 -8.69
C SER A 679 1.55 -4.08 -9.47
N SER A 680 0.98 -4.72 -10.48
CA SER A 680 1.75 -5.46 -11.46
C SER A 680 2.65 -4.43 -12.18
N ASN A 681 3.93 -4.73 -12.33
CA ASN A 681 4.87 -3.92 -13.12
C ASN A 681 4.61 -4.06 -14.64
N ILE A 682 3.37 -4.29 -15.04
CA ILE A 682 2.97 -4.23 -16.44
C ILE A 682 3.06 -2.76 -16.83
N SER A 683 3.92 -2.44 -17.76
CA SER A 683 4.06 -1.09 -18.29
C SER A 683 2.75 -0.72 -19.00
N HIS A 684 1.87 -0.07 -18.28
CA HIS A 684 0.65 0.45 -18.85
C HIS A 684 1.00 1.57 -19.82
N ARG A 685 0.62 1.43 -21.08
CA ARG A 685 0.60 2.55 -22.01
C ARG A 685 -0.48 3.53 -21.54
N SER A 686 -0.10 4.68 -21.04
CA SER A 686 -1.05 5.74 -20.72
C SER A 686 -1.23 6.65 -21.91
N THR A 687 -2.45 7.04 -22.20
CA THR A 687 -2.71 8.12 -23.16
C THR A 687 -2.41 9.45 -22.47
N PRO A 688 -1.48 10.26 -22.97
CA PRO A 688 -1.22 11.57 -22.39
C PRO A 688 -2.48 12.43 -22.40
N HIS A 689 -2.69 13.19 -21.34
CA HIS A 689 -3.77 14.18 -21.30
C HIS A 689 -3.48 15.30 -22.32
N LEU A 690 -4.49 15.68 -23.12
CA LEU A 690 -4.34 16.66 -24.19
C LEU A 690 -3.96 18.08 -23.69
N GLY A 691 -4.04 18.33 -22.40
CA GLY A 691 -3.67 19.61 -21.80
C GLY A 691 -4.75 20.70 -21.93
N PHE A 692 -5.97 20.32 -22.26
CA PHE A 692 -7.13 21.22 -22.30
C PHE A 692 -8.41 20.47 -21.93
N THR A 693 -9.45 21.17 -21.50
CA THR A 693 -10.79 20.63 -21.31
C THR A 693 -11.64 20.85 -22.54
N ILE A 694 -12.59 19.95 -22.77
CA ILE A 694 -13.44 19.93 -23.97
C ILE A 694 -14.79 20.57 -23.67
N ASP A 695 -15.30 21.37 -24.61
CA ASP A 695 -16.67 21.88 -24.59
C ASP A 695 -17.63 20.82 -25.20
N TYR A 696 -18.23 20.01 -24.35
CA TYR A 696 -19.13 18.94 -24.76
C TYR A 696 -20.50 19.46 -25.27
N SER A 697 -20.80 20.74 -25.14
CA SER A 697 -22.02 21.35 -25.73
C SER A 697 -21.88 21.58 -27.22
N HIS A 698 -20.68 21.57 -27.78
CA HIS A 698 -20.41 21.73 -29.19
C HIS A 698 -20.94 20.54 -30.00
N LYS A 699 -21.73 20.83 -31.04
CA LYS A 699 -22.39 19.81 -31.90
C LYS A 699 -21.76 19.64 -33.30
N GLY A 700 -20.67 20.39 -33.59
CA GLY A 700 -19.96 20.34 -34.88
C GLY A 700 -18.83 19.30 -34.93
N LEU A 701 -18.08 19.29 -36.02
CA LEU A 701 -16.88 18.47 -36.19
C LEU A 701 -15.76 18.95 -35.24
N GLY A 702 -14.94 17.99 -34.74
CA GLY A 702 -13.81 18.25 -33.89
C GLY A 702 -14.16 18.42 -32.41
N LEU A 703 -13.10 18.55 -31.59
CA LEU A 703 -13.17 18.77 -30.15
C LEU A 703 -12.99 20.28 -29.89
N LYS A 704 -14.04 20.97 -29.45
CA LYS A 704 -13.94 22.38 -29.10
C LYS A 704 -13.22 22.55 -27.75
N VAL A 705 -12.16 23.36 -27.73
CA VAL A 705 -11.40 23.68 -26.53
C VAL A 705 -12.23 24.57 -25.61
N LYS A 706 -12.53 24.11 -24.39
CA LYS A 706 -13.28 24.87 -23.39
C LYS A 706 -12.35 25.73 -22.54
N HIS A 707 -11.31 25.11 -22.01
CA HIS A 707 -10.36 25.77 -21.11
C HIS A 707 -8.99 25.09 -21.18
N ILE A 708 -7.94 25.87 -21.05
CA ILE A 708 -6.57 25.39 -20.99
C ILE A 708 -6.02 25.71 -19.59
N PRO A 709 -5.78 24.68 -18.75
CA PRO A 709 -5.18 24.92 -17.43
C PRO A 709 -3.81 25.57 -17.53
N ASN A 710 -3.49 26.43 -16.59
CA ASN A 710 -2.18 27.06 -16.51
C ASN A 710 -1.08 25.99 -16.39
N ARG A 711 0.03 26.12 -17.13
CA ARG A 711 1.13 25.15 -17.24
C ARG A 711 0.76 23.81 -17.90
N ALA A 712 -0.42 23.66 -18.47
CA ALA A 712 -0.74 22.51 -19.30
C ALA A 712 -0.01 22.59 -20.67
N PRO A 713 0.19 21.46 -21.39
CA PRO A 713 0.83 21.45 -22.71
C PRO A 713 0.28 22.49 -23.69
N GLY A 714 -1.04 22.69 -23.71
CA GLY A 714 -1.70 23.69 -24.55
C GLY A 714 -1.47 25.17 -24.15
N SER A 715 -0.82 25.45 -23.00
CA SER A 715 -0.53 26.80 -22.54
C SER A 715 0.86 27.32 -22.93
N PHE A 716 1.76 26.46 -23.44
CA PHE A 716 3.11 26.84 -23.84
C PHE A 716 3.14 27.49 -25.23
N GLU A 717 4.03 28.45 -25.45
CA GLU A 717 4.08 29.23 -26.69
C GLU A 717 4.16 28.40 -27.97
N LYS A 718 4.91 27.28 -27.95
CA LYS A 718 5.04 26.37 -29.11
C LYS A 718 3.81 25.51 -29.39
N THR A 719 2.94 25.31 -28.42
CA THR A 719 1.76 24.43 -28.49
C THR A 719 0.48 25.16 -28.10
N LYS A 720 0.50 26.48 -28.16
CA LYS A 720 -0.53 27.37 -27.65
C LYS A 720 -1.87 27.14 -28.33
N LEU A 721 -2.82 26.73 -27.52
CA LEU A 721 -4.22 26.63 -27.89
C LEU A 721 -5.00 27.80 -27.26
N LYS A 722 -6.13 28.14 -27.83
CA LYS A 722 -7.05 29.13 -27.26
C LYS A 722 -8.41 28.50 -27.00
N SER A 723 -9.08 28.99 -25.95
CA SER A 723 -10.48 28.63 -25.71
C SER A 723 -11.31 28.99 -26.94
N GLY A 724 -12.16 28.07 -27.37
CA GLY A 724 -13.00 28.20 -28.56
C GLY A 724 -12.40 27.62 -29.84
N GLU A 725 -11.10 27.30 -29.88
CA GLU A 725 -10.47 26.60 -31.01
C GLU A 725 -10.95 25.15 -31.12
N PHE A 726 -10.74 24.55 -32.30
CA PHE A 726 -11.18 23.20 -32.59
C PHE A 726 -9.99 22.30 -32.91
N VAL A 727 -9.91 21.15 -32.23
CA VAL A 727 -8.97 20.08 -32.57
C VAL A 727 -9.73 19.11 -33.47
N VAL A 728 -9.39 19.07 -34.74
CA VAL A 728 -10.08 18.27 -35.78
C VAL A 728 -9.38 16.96 -36.11
N ALA A 729 -8.11 16.84 -35.74
CA ALA A 729 -7.32 15.60 -35.82
C ALA A 729 -6.21 15.63 -34.75
N ILE A 730 -5.77 14.44 -34.30
CA ILE A 730 -4.67 14.25 -33.36
C ILE A 730 -3.70 13.25 -33.97
#